data_fd270d0c22cb9fecfa0d513d2031ee41
#
_entry.id   fd270d0c22cb9fecfa0d513d2031ee41
#
_cell.length_a   1.000
_cell.length_b   1.000
_cell.length_c   1.000
_cell.angle_alpha   90.00
_cell.angle_beta   90.00
_cell.angle_gamma   90.00
#
_symmetry.space_group_name_H-M   'P 1'
#
loop_
_entity.id
_entity.type
_entity.pdbx_description
1 polymer ?
#
loop_
_entity_poly.entity_id
_entity_poly.type
_entity_poly.pdbx_seq_one_letter_code
_entity_poly.pdbx_strand_id
1 'polypeptide(L)'
;MISRIFSVIMSIVTFFTPLFAQFTSEMELKSELAKGNYESPYIVRPLDEITVNGVSISEYSVVAPDGTLYENAAETLCDELYEVSGIKIETAKAASKAFVIETALNDADVFTLKVENGKVCITGSDGVGISRGISAFSDEILLSADGSFDFTDGYEYTKTFADFVTYEDFGAVGDGRIDDLEAIVKTHEYANANGLSVFADETSTYYIGGANRTAQIKTDTDWSTARFVIDDTNVENRSAWVFNIAPSQGAKNITDKVSPLKMDAVNIGTTLEEKSLVVLTDSNVKRYIRKGLNQNSGSNQSDVILVDENGNISSDTPLIWDFNAITGATAYPVDSETLTVKGGVFTTIANGAPSEYTYYTRGIQVRRSNTVIDGIYHDVINEGPTGSPYSAFVSLSCCADVTVKNSTFTGHKKYATIGSAGSSVQMGTYDIGAATSVNASFINCNQTNDITDGDYWGIAGTNYCKNLVYDGCVFSRFDAHQGVLNATVRNSVLGHHGIKLIGSGTALIENTTVLSASFIDLRADYGSTWNGDVIIRNCKFYPTDISNKIINAENSEDHDFGYTCYLPQRVEIDGLYVNRIGISYIFSVVNSNHLFDFYDAEYPVVPPKEITVKNFSCLLTGDVAVSMNKAIFKVEIS
;
A
#
# COMPACT_ATOMS: atom_id res chain seq x y z
N MET A 1 29.86 -5.77 4.33
CA MET A 1 30.52 -7.10 4.16
C MET A 1 29.56 -8.24 4.41
N ILE A 2 28.87 -8.26 5.50
CA ILE A 2 27.82 -9.26 5.82
C ILE A 2 26.82 -9.36 4.66
N SER A 3 26.45 -8.23 4.03
CA SER A 3 25.48 -8.16 2.92
C SER A 3 25.89 -8.92 1.65
N ARG A 4 27.13 -8.79 1.20
CA ARG A 4 27.60 -9.49 -0.04
C ARG A 4 27.80 -10.99 0.13
N ILE A 5 28.05 -11.43 1.32
CA ILE A 5 28.25 -12.85 1.64
C ILE A 5 26.91 -13.58 1.75
N PHE A 6 25.86 -12.90 2.26
CA PHE A 6 24.49 -13.43 2.30
C PHE A 6 23.87 -13.62 0.91
N SER A 7 24.22 -12.77 -0.07
CA SER A 7 23.73 -12.90 -1.45
C SER A 7 24.04 -14.29 -2.07
N VAL A 8 25.20 -14.87 -1.77
CA VAL A 8 25.57 -16.19 -2.28
C VAL A 8 24.81 -17.32 -1.56
N ILE A 9 24.45 -17.15 -0.29
CA ILE A 9 23.67 -18.14 0.45
C ILE A 9 22.21 -18.10 0.05
N MET A 10 21.62 -16.93 -0.17
CA MET A 10 20.25 -16.81 -0.66
C MET A 10 20.09 -17.45 -2.04
N SER A 11 21.09 -17.36 -2.91
CA SER A 11 21.05 -18.09 -4.19
C SER A 11 21.06 -19.62 -4.02
N ILE A 12 21.58 -20.14 -2.92
CA ILE A 12 21.53 -21.57 -2.56
C ILE A 12 20.22 -21.90 -1.81
N VAL A 13 19.70 -20.98 -1.01
CA VAL A 13 18.47 -21.15 -0.21
C VAL A 13 17.22 -20.96 -1.07
N THR A 14 17.25 -20.17 -2.16
CA THR A 14 16.15 -20.09 -3.13
C THR A 14 15.88 -21.43 -3.86
N PHE A 15 16.82 -22.38 -3.84
CA PHE A 15 16.55 -23.75 -4.25
C PHE A 15 15.79 -24.58 -3.19
N PHE A 16 15.64 -24.07 -1.95
CA PHE A 16 14.92 -24.71 -0.85
C PHE A 16 13.67 -23.91 -0.44
N THR A 17 12.94 -23.37 -1.42
CA THR A 17 11.67 -22.67 -1.24
C THR A 17 10.59 -23.36 -0.39
N PRO A 18 10.65 -24.67 -0.06
CA PRO A 18 9.69 -25.21 0.90
C PRO A 18 9.97 -24.83 2.37
N LEU A 19 11.16 -24.32 2.71
CA LEU A 19 11.44 -24.02 4.12
C LEU A 19 10.81 -22.69 4.60
N PHE A 20 10.67 -21.71 3.73
CA PHE A 20 10.08 -20.41 4.10
C PHE A 20 8.55 -20.44 4.12
N ALA A 21 7.91 -21.38 3.43
CA ALA A 21 6.48 -21.64 3.57
C ALA A 21 6.09 -22.28 4.92
N GLN A 22 7.06 -22.60 5.78
CA GLN A 22 6.83 -23.23 7.09
C GLN A 22 6.83 -22.25 8.27
N PHE A 23 7.19 -20.98 8.09
CA PHE A 23 6.98 -19.98 9.14
C PHE A 23 5.51 -19.51 9.13
N THR A 24 4.59 -20.46 9.25
CA THR A 24 3.15 -20.19 9.29
C THR A 24 2.64 -19.92 10.70
N SER A 25 3.48 -20.08 11.73
CA SER A 25 3.11 -19.75 13.09
C SER A 25 3.79 -18.46 13.54
N GLU A 26 2.98 -17.55 13.98
CA GLU A 26 3.29 -16.28 14.62
C GLU A 26 4.34 -16.41 15.75
N MET A 27 4.29 -17.54 16.45
CA MET A 27 5.17 -17.85 17.56
C MET A 27 6.58 -18.26 17.12
N GLU A 28 6.70 -18.87 15.94
CA GLU A 28 8.00 -19.29 15.38
C GLU A 28 8.80 -18.09 14.88
N LEU A 29 8.16 -17.15 14.17
CA LEU A 29 8.84 -15.94 13.70
C LEU A 29 9.29 -15.08 14.89
N LYS A 30 8.45 -14.88 15.92
CA LYS A 30 8.84 -14.19 17.16
C LYS A 30 9.98 -14.90 17.88
N SER A 31 9.96 -16.23 17.92
CA SER A 31 11.03 -17.02 18.53
C SER A 31 12.34 -16.87 17.77
N GLU A 32 12.31 -16.82 16.45
CA GLU A 32 13.53 -16.63 15.65
C GLU A 32 14.04 -15.19 15.73
N LEU A 33 13.16 -14.18 15.64
CA LEU A 33 13.53 -12.78 15.84
C LEU A 33 14.06 -12.50 17.26
N ALA A 34 13.57 -13.21 18.29
CA ALA A 34 14.03 -13.08 19.68
C ALA A 34 15.31 -13.83 20.00
N LYS A 35 15.65 -14.88 19.27
CA LYS A 35 16.84 -15.72 19.56
C LYS A 35 18.15 -15.01 19.24
N GLY A 36 18.14 -14.10 18.27
CA GLY A 36 19.30 -13.31 17.94
C GLY A 36 20.58 -14.06 17.58
N ASN A 37 20.43 -15.33 17.30
CA ASN A 37 21.53 -16.21 16.95
C ASN A 37 21.62 -16.37 15.43
N TYR A 38 21.83 -15.28 14.72
CA TYR A 38 22.44 -15.38 13.41
C TYR A 38 23.95 -15.45 13.63
N GLU A 39 24.47 -16.61 14.01
CA GLU A 39 25.88 -16.88 13.78
C GLU A 39 26.04 -16.83 12.25
N SER A 40 26.76 -15.84 11.78
CA SER A 40 27.17 -15.80 10.37
C SER A 40 27.96 -17.10 10.12
N PRO A 41 27.55 -17.95 9.18
CA PRO A 41 28.31 -19.15 8.86
C PRO A 41 29.64 -18.83 8.16
N TYR A 42 29.96 -17.57 7.96
CA TYR A 42 31.19 -17.11 7.37
C TYR A 42 32.09 -16.53 8.44
N ILE A 43 33.19 -17.21 8.64
CA ILE A 43 34.34 -16.65 9.34
C ILE A 43 34.94 -15.63 8.38
N VAL A 44 34.64 -14.36 8.59
CA VAL A 44 35.42 -13.28 7.99
C VAL A 44 36.82 -13.47 8.53
N ARG A 45 37.79 -13.69 7.65
CA ARG A 45 39.19 -13.77 8.06
C ARG A 45 39.59 -12.35 8.41
N PRO A 46 39.82 -12.04 9.71
CA PRO A 46 40.24 -10.70 10.08
C PRO A 46 41.57 -10.37 9.40
N LEU A 47 41.82 -9.10 9.20
CA LEU A 47 43.13 -8.63 8.80
C LEU A 47 44.16 -9.04 9.87
N ASP A 48 45.32 -9.53 9.45
CA ASP A 48 46.37 -9.95 10.36
C ASP A 48 46.91 -8.75 11.18
N GLU A 49 46.93 -7.57 10.57
CA GLU A 49 47.36 -6.33 11.22
C GLU A 49 46.79 -5.10 10.53
N ILE A 50 46.34 -4.13 11.33
CA ILE A 50 46.00 -2.76 10.88
C ILE A 50 46.92 -1.81 11.65
N THR A 51 47.66 -1.00 10.90
CA THR A 51 48.59 -0.03 11.50
C THR A 51 48.35 1.38 10.95
N VAL A 52 48.82 2.39 11.70
CA VAL A 52 48.89 3.78 11.24
C VAL A 52 50.34 4.24 11.39
N ASN A 53 51.02 4.53 10.28
CA ASN A 53 52.46 4.74 10.23
C ASN A 53 53.27 3.62 10.92
N GLY A 54 52.86 2.38 10.70
CA GLY A 54 53.51 1.20 11.30
C GLY A 54 53.23 1.00 12.79
N VAL A 55 52.32 1.74 13.41
CA VAL A 55 51.90 1.57 14.80
C VAL A 55 50.54 0.86 14.84
N SER A 56 50.46 -0.24 15.59
CA SER A 56 49.21 -1.03 15.70
C SER A 56 48.05 -0.19 16.20
N ILE A 57 46.86 -0.40 15.59
CA ILE A 57 45.62 0.25 16.03
C ILE A 57 45.24 -0.08 17.48
N SER A 58 45.78 -1.11 18.07
CA SER A 58 45.59 -1.44 19.50
C SER A 58 46.05 -0.30 20.45
N GLU A 59 46.88 0.62 19.95
CA GLU A 59 47.31 1.82 20.67
C GLU A 59 46.43 3.05 20.43
N TYR A 60 45.38 2.91 19.63
CA TYR A 60 44.50 4.00 19.19
C TYR A 60 43.20 4.02 19.98
N SER A 61 42.55 5.16 19.97
CA SER A 61 41.17 5.34 20.45
C SER A 61 40.32 6.02 19.38
N VAL A 62 39.01 5.83 19.41
CA VAL A 62 38.09 6.59 18.60
C VAL A 62 37.70 7.86 19.34
N VAL A 63 37.87 9.03 18.69
CA VAL A 63 37.55 10.35 19.23
C VAL A 63 36.47 10.99 18.37
N ALA A 64 35.38 11.40 18.99
CA ALA A 64 34.26 12.05 18.33
C ALA A 64 33.79 13.29 19.11
N PRO A 65 33.09 14.25 18.48
CA PRO A 65 32.44 15.35 19.17
C PRO A 65 31.40 14.84 20.18
N ASP A 66 31.05 15.69 21.17
CA ASP A 66 29.96 15.38 22.10
C ASP A 66 28.60 15.40 21.38
N GLY A 67 27.73 14.43 21.69
CA GLY A 67 26.37 14.32 21.17
C GLY A 67 26.03 12.89 20.72
N THR A 68 24.76 12.49 20.92
CA THR A 68 24.31 11.10 20.71
C THR A 68 24.62 10.57 19.31
N LEU A 69 24.52 11.40 18.29
CA LEU A 69 24.83 11.01 16.91
C LEU A 69 26.31 10.62 16.75
N TYR A 70 27.20 11.41 17.32
CA TYR A 70 28.66 11.19 17.23
C TYR A 70 29.12 10.06 18.14
N GLU A 71 28.46 9.89 19.30
CA GLU A 71 28.68 8.77 20.20
C GLU A 71 28.33 7.44 19.52
N ASN A 72 27.15 7.37 18.88
CA ASN A 72 26.75 6.20 18.11
C ASN A 72 27.71 5.93 16.93
N ALA A 73 28.11 6.95 16.19
CA ALA A 73 29.07 6.80 15.10
C ALA A 73 30.44 6.29 15.61
N ALA A 74 30.88 6.74 16.76
CA ALA A 74 32.14 6.28 17.38
C ALA A 74 32.04 4.81 17.84
N GLU A 75 30.90 4.41 18.41
CA GLU A 75 30.66 3.01 18.77
C GLU A 75 30.63 2.11 17.53
N THR A 76 29.92 2.53 16.49
CA THR A 76 29.88 1.81 15.19
C THR A 76 31.28 1.63 14.63
N LEU A 77 32.13 2.67 14.61
CA LEU A 77 33.50 2.55 14.13
C LEU A 77 34.35 1.60 14.98
N CYS A 78 34.14 1.59 16.30
CA CYS A 78 34.82 0.63 17.19
C CYS A 78 34.44 -0.82 16.87
N ASP A 79 33.15 -1.06 16.62
CA ASP A 79 32.62 -2.39 16.29
C ASP A 79 33.12 -2.86 14.91
N GLU A 80 33.11 -2.00 13.91
CA GLU A 80 33.64 -2.29 12.56
C GLU A 80 35.17 -2.63 12.62
N LEU A 81 35.95 -1.85 13.38
CA LEU A 81 37.35 -2.14 13.56
C LEU A 81 37.58 -3.48 14.28
N TYR A 82 36.74 -3.81 15.25
CA TYR A 82 36.79 -5.10 15.95
C TYR A 82 36.45 -6.26 14.99
N GLU A 83 35.44 -6.13 14.19
CA GLU A 83 35.01 -7.16 13.24
C GLU A 83 36.12 -7.50 12.23
N VAL A 84 36.83 -6.49 11.73
CA VAL A 84 37.86 -6.70 10.70
C VAL A 84 39.25 -7.02 11.25
N SER A 85 39.54 -6.72 12.53
CA SER A 85 40.87 -6.90 13.10
C SER A 85 40.90 -7.84 14.32
N GLY A 86 39.75 -8.05 14.98
CA GLY A 86 39.71 -8.72 16.30
C GLY A 86 40.27 -7.86 17.44
N ILE A 87 40.64 -6.60 17.17
CA ILE A 87 41.25 -5.70 18.18
C ILE A 87 40.17 -4.76 18.72
N LYS A 88 39.94 -4.81 20.02
CA LYS A 88 38.99 -3.93 20.69
C LYS A 88 39.61 -2.54 20.89
N ILE A 89 38.99 -1.54 20.32
CA ILE A 89 39.36 -0.12 20.47
C ILE A 89 38.25 0.56 21.29
N GLU A 90 38.66 1.45 22.19
CA GLU A 90 37.73 2.17 23.06
C GLU A 90 37.55 3.62 22.59
N THR A 91 36.40 4.19 22.86
CA THR A 91 36.16 5.61 22.66
C THR A 91 36.86 6.46 23.71
N ALA A 92 37.34 7.64 23.33
CA ALA A 92 37.96 8.59 24.24
C ALA A 92 37.61 10.04 23.89
N LYS A 93 37.60 10.93 24.90
CA LYS A 93 37.36 12.37 24.64
C LYS A 93 38.54 13.05 23.95
N ALA A 94 39.73 12.54 24.09
CA ALA A 94 40.93 12.99 23.41
C ALA A 94 41.99 11.90 23.44
N ALA A 95 42.74 11.73 22.36
CA ALA A 95 43.87 10.82 22.28
C ALA A 95 44.94 11.39 21.32
N SER A 96 46.21 11.09 21.58
CA SER A 96 47.31 11.44 20.69
C SER A 96 47.36 10.53 19.46
N LYS A 97 46.95 9.28 19.61
CA LYS A 97 46.75 8.31 18.56
C LYS A 97 45.25 8.06 18.45
N ALA A 98 44.64 8.43 17.35
CA ALA A 98 43.19 8.41 17.24
C ALA A 98 42.68 8.15 15.83
N PHE A 99 41.54 7.45 15.75
CA PHE A 99 40.56 7.62 14.70
C PHE A 99 39.66 8.77 15.12
N VAL A 100 39.58 9.80 14.31
CA VAL A 100 38.88 11.04 14.65
C VAL A 100 37.66 11.18 13.76
N ILE A 101 36.48 11.33 14.36
CA ILE A 101 35.24 11.64 13.67
C ILE A 101 35.06 13.17 13.72
N GLU A 102 34.89 13.78 12.57
CA GLU A 102 34.79 15.24 12.46
C GLU A 102 33.64 15.65 11.54
N THR A 103 33.09 16.85 11.77
CA THR A 103 32.21 17.52 10.80
C THR A 103 32.94 18.70 10.19
N ALA A 104 32.90 18.81 8.87
CA ALA A 104 33.36 19.96 8.14
C ALA A 104 32.24 20.54 7.27
N LEU A 105 32.28 21.81 6.97
CA LEU A 105 31.33 22.47 6.05
C LEU A 105 31.73 22.16 4.59
N ASN A 106 31.50 20.93 4.18
CA ASN A 106 31.68 20.44 2.81
C ASN A 106 30.31 20.17 2.17
N ASP A 107 30.29 19.78 0.90
CA ASP A 107 29.06 19.35 0.23
C ASP A 107 28.48 18.10 0.90
N ALA A 108 27.16 18.05 1.05
CA ALA A 108 26.45 17.01 1.83
C ALA A 108 26.60 15.57 1.30
N ASP A 109 27.07 15.41 0.07
CA ASP A 109 27.27 14.13 -0.61
C ASP A 109 28.72 13.64 -0.57
N VAL A 110 29.59 14.33 0.15
CA VAL A 110 31.01 14.00 0.25
C VAL A 110 31.40 13.67 1.68
N PHE A 111 32.15 12.61 1.85
CA PHE A 111 32.96 12.39 3.04
C PHE A 111 34.42 12.20 2.61
N THR A 112 35.33 12.48 3.52
CA THR A 112 36.77 12.30 3.31
C THR A 112 37.34 11.50 4.46
N LEU A 113 38.10 10.46 4.14
CA LEU A 113 38.99 9.79 5.09
C LEU A 113 40.41 10.28 4.79
N LYS A 114 41.09 10.80 5.80
CA LYS A 114 42.44 11.36 5.65
C LYS A 114 43.34 10.92 6.79
N VAL A 115 44.58 10.62 6.47
CA VAL A 115 45.61 10.31 7.47
C VAL A 115 46.62 11.45 7.56
N GLU A 116 46.65 12.10 8.71
CA GLU A 116 47.58 13.21 9.00
C GLU A 116 48.12 13.15 10.43
N ASN A 117 49.43 13.35 10.58
CA ASN A 117 50.10 13.40 11.88
C ASN A 117 49.79 12.14 12.75
N GLY A 118 49.74 10.97 12.14
CA GLY A 118 49.45 9.72 12.80
C GLY A 118 48.02 9.59 13.31
N LYS A 119 47.08 10.35 12.79
CA LYS A 119 45.64 10.23 13.05
C LYS A 119 44.90 9.88 11.78
N VAL A 120 43.86 9.08 11.90
CA VAL A 120 42.91 8.79 10.81
C VAL A 120 41.64 9.61 11.05
N CYS A 121 41.39 10.58 10.19
CA CYS A 121 40.23 11.48 10.30
C CYS A 121 39.16 11.06 9.31
N ILE A 122 37.96 10.75 9.79
CA ILE A 122 36.73 10.55 9.00
C ILE A 122 35.92 11.84 9.12
N THR A 123 35.84 12.60 8.04
CA THR A 123 35.18 13.90 8.00
C THR A 123 33.94 13.82 7.12
N GLY A 124 32.77 14.17 7.64
CA GLY A 124 31.55 14.32 6.88
C GLY A 124 31.01 15.74 6.94
N SER A 125 30.09 16.10 6.03
CA SER A 125 29.39 17.39 6.09
C SER A 125 28.44 17.48 7.28
N ASP A 126 27.91 16.34 7.68
CA ASP A 126 26.98 16.12 8.79
C ASP A 126 27.09 14.69 9.29
N GLY A 127 26.17 14.26 10.14
CA GLY A 127 26.12 12.90 10.67
C GLY A 127 25.92 11.84 9.60
N VAL A 128 25.29 12.19 8.50
CA VAL A 128 25.08 11.32 7.34
C VAL A 128 26.40 11.08 6.61
N GLY A 129 27.15 12.14 6.32
CA GLY A 129 28.47 12.03 5.73
C GLY A 129 29.43 11.23 6.59
N ILE A 130 29.36 11.37 7.91
CA ILE A 130 30.14 10.56 8.85
C ILE A 130 29.79 9.07 8.76
N SER A 131 28.50 8.72 8.82
CA SER A 131 28.04 7.34 8.72
C SER A 131 28.50 6.68 7.42
N ARG A 132 28.42 7.41 6.31
CA ARG A 132 28.94 6.97 5.00
C ARG A 132 30.44 6.71 5.02
N GLY A 133 31.16 7.63 5.66
CA GLY A 133 32.61 7.49 5.81
C GLY A 133 33.01 6.24 6.58
N ILE A 134 32.26 5.89 7.63
CA ILE A 134 32.46 4.66 8.41
C ILE A 134 32.14 3.42 7.56
N SER A 135 30.99 3.39 6.89
CA SER A 135 30.63 2.25 6.02
C SER A 135 31.63 2.05 4.88
N ALA A 136 32.08 3.11 4.22
CA ALA A 136 33.07 3.00 3.17
C ALA A 136 34.46 2.60 3.73
N PHE A 137 34.77 2.99 4.94
CA PHE A 137 35.99 2.61 5.60
C PHE A 137 36.07 1.09 5.82
N SER A 138 35.02 0.47 6.34
CA SER A 138 35.00 -0.98 6.52
C SER A 138 34.83 -1.72 5.18
N ASP A 139 33.82 -1.38 4.39
CA ASP A 139 33.41 -2.15 3.22
C ASP A 139 34.33 -1.99 2.01
N GLU A 140 34.89 -0.81 1.79
CA GLU A 140 35.66 -0.56 0.57
C GLU A 140 37.19 -0.51 0.84
N ILE A 141 37.60 -0.03 2.00
CA ILE A 141 39.03 0.15 2.31
C ILE A 141 39.57 -1.09 3.01
N LEU A 142 39.02 -1.45 4.16
CA LEU A 142 39.56 -2.56 4.95
C LEU A 142 39.30 -3.92 4.32
N LEU A 143 38.15 -4.10 3.69
CA LEU A 143 37.82 -5.37 3.04
C LEU A 143 38.55 -5.62 1.73
N SER A 144 39.01 -4.57 1.07
CA SER A 144 39.84 -4.72 -0.12
C SER A 144 41.30 -5.09 0.23
N ALA A 145 41.66 -4.98 1.50
CA ALA A 145 43.03 -5.33 1.95
C ALA A 145 43.25 -6.85 1.98
N ASP A 146 44.40 -7.29 1.57
CA ASP A 146 44.83 -8.69 1.60
C ASP A 146 45.87 -8.88 2.73
N GLY A 147 45.38 -9.35 3.88
CA GLY A 147 46.19 -9.65 5.06
C GLY A 147 46.35 -8.46 6.00
N SER A 148 47.14 -7.47 5.67
CA SER A 148 47.44 -6.33 6.56
C SER A 148 47.20 -5.00 5.84
N PHE A 149 46.85 -3.96 6.61
CA PHE A 149 46.64 -2.60 6.09
C PHE A 149 47.42 -1.55 6.92
N ASP A 150 48.18 -0.69 6.27
CA ASP A 150 48.90 0.41 6.92
C ASP A 150 48.42 1.77 6.40
N PHE A 151 47.78 2.55 7.29
CA PHE A 151 47.39 3.94 7.00
C PHE A 151 48.61 4.85 7.18
N THR A 152 49.20 5.29 6.09
CA THR A 152 50.35 6.24 6.15
C THR A 152 49.90 7.67 6.01
N ASP A 153 50.63 8.60 6.65
CA ASP A 153 50.40 10.03 6.48
C ASP A 153 50.34 10.43 5.00
N GLY A 154 49.33 11.20 4.65
CA GLY A 154 49.04 11.61 3.28
C GLY A 154 48.08 10.68 2.55
N TYR A 155 47.63 9.56 3.14
CA TYR A 155 46.53 8.77 2.59
C TYR A 155 45.24 9.61 2.60
N GLU A 156 44.53 9.62 1.49
CA GLU A 156 43.23 10.28 1.35
C GLU A 156 42.32 9.43 0.47
N TYR A 157 41.09 9.24 0.94
CA TYR A 157 40.01 8.58 0.22
C TYR A 157 38.78 9.47 0.27
N THR A 158 38.20 9.76 -0.88
CA THR A 158 36.97 10.56 -1.01
C THR A 158 35.99 9.82 -1.91
N LYS A 159 34.74 9.76 -1.49
CA LYS A 159 33.67 9.17 -2.27
C LYS A 159 32.51 10.13 -2.40
N THR A 160 31.93 10.17 -3.58
CA THR A 160 30.66 10.86 -3.86
C THR A 160 29.61 9.84 -4.27
N PHE A 161 28.37 10.05 -3.84
CA PHE A 161 27.24 9.23 -4.28
C PHE A 161 26.70 9.84 -5.58
N ALA A 162 26.78 9.10 -6.69
CA ALA A 162 26.42 9.61 -8.01
C ALA A 162 25.02 9.17 -8.45
N ASP A 163 24.61 7.91 -8.20
CA ASP A 163 23.43 7.31 -8.81
C ASP A 163 22.36 6.85 -7.81
N PHE A 164 22.76 6.32 -6.67
CA PHE A 164 21.85 5.78 -5.65
C PHE A 164 22.42 5.86 -4.24
N VAL A 165 21.55 5.60 -3.27
CA VAL A 165 21.87 5.44 -1.84
C VAL A 165 21.18 4.21 -1.28
N THR A 166 21.72 3.68 -0.16
CA THR A 166 21.14 2.57 0.60
C THR A 166 20.72 3.02 2.00
N TYR A 167 19.94 2.20 2.69
CA TYR A 167 19.55 2.50 4.07
C TYR A 167 20.75 2.43 5.03
N GLU A 168 21.69 1.54 4.75
CA GLU A 168 22.95 1.37 5.49
C GLU A 168 23.83 2.62 5.39
N ASP A 169 23.79 3.33 4.26
CA ASP A 169 24.50 4.60 4.10
C ASP A 169 24.07 5.66 5.14
N PHE A 170 22.90 5.49 5.75
CA PHE A 170 22.32 6.41 6.71
C PHE A 170 22.17 5.80 8.10
N GLY A 171 22.83 4.67 8.34
CA GLY A 171 22.95 4.03 9.65
C GLY A 171 21.88 2.98 9.94
N ALA A 172 21.18 2.46 8.93
CA ALA A 172 20.35 1.28 9.13
C ALA A 172 21.23 0.06 9.44
N VAL A 173 20.82 -0.74 10.41
CA VAL A 173 21.54 -1.95 10.82
C VAL A 173 21.03 -3.17 10.07
N GLY A 174 19.72 -3.22 9.80
CA GLY A 174 19.11 -4.30 9.02
C GLY A 174 19.14 -5.67 9.69
N ASP A 175 19.26 -5.72 11.03
CA ASP A 175 19.38 -6.97 11.83
C ASP A 175 18.01 -7.51 12.32
N GLY A 176 16.94 -6.80 12.04
CA GLY A 176 15.57 -7.12 12.47
C GLY A 176 15.27 -6.79 13.94
N ARG A 177 16.09 -5.99 14.61
CA ARG A 177 15.97 -5.68 16.04
C ARG A 177 16.11 -4.21 16.36
N ILE A 178 17.15 -3.58 15.84
CA ILE A 178 17.36 -2.15 15.99
C ILE A 178 16.37 -1.43 15.11
N ASP A 179 15.78 -0.35 15.64
CA ASP A 179 14.79 0.44 14.89
C ASP A 179 15.48 1.25 13.79
N ASP A 180 15.29 0.82 12.56
CA ASP A 180 15.87 1.42 11.36
C ASP A 180 15.04 2.57 10.79
N LEU A 181 13.87 2.91 11.37
CA LEU A 181 12.93 3.88 10.79
C LEU A 181 13.59 5.24 10.55
N GLU A 182 14.41 5.72 11.49
CA GLU A 182 15.07 7.02 11.35
C GLU A 182 16.10 7.02 10.22
N ALA A 183 16.86 5.95 10.05
CA ALA A 183 17.79 5.78 8.95
C ALA A 183 17.06 5.72 7.59
N ILE A 184 15.97 4.96 7.52
CA ILE A 184 15.11 4.89 6.34
C ILE A 184 14.56 6.27 5.97
N VAL A 185 14.06 7.04 6.94
CA VAL A 185 13.56 8.40 6.72
C VAL A 185 14.65 9.30 6.15
N LYS A 186 15.83 9.31 6.76
CA LYS A 186 16.97 10.14 6.31
C LYS A 186 17.45 9.76 4.92
N THR A 187 17.48 8.47 4.60
CA THR A 187 17.83 8.00 3.26
C THR A 187 16.91 8.61 2.20
N HIS A 188 15.60 8.52 2.41
CA HIS A 188 14.64 9.10 1.48
C HIS A 188 14.67 10.63 1.45
N GLU A 189 14.89 11.29 2.58
CA GLU A 189 15.07 12.75 2.62
C GLU A 189 16.24 13.18 1.72
N TYR A 190 17.36 12.48 1.85
CA TYR A 190 18.56 12.77 1.05
C TYR A 190 18.36 12.40 -0.43
N ALA A 191 17.83 11.21 -0.71
CA ALA A 191 17.57 10.77 -2.08
C ALA A 191 16.64 11.74 -2.82
N ASN A 192 15.57 12.19 -2.15
CA ASN A 192 14.64 13.17 -2.70
C ASN A 192 15.29 14.52 -3.01
N ALA A 193 16.22 14.97 -2.16
CA ALA A 193 16.91 16.25 -2.34
C ALA A 193 17.89 16.21 -3.50
N ASN A 194 18.47 15.04 -3.79
CA ASN A 194 19.53 14.87 -4.77
C ASN A 194 19.10 14.12 -6.03
N GLY A 195 17.84 13.68 -6.13
CA GLY A 195 17.32 12.95 -7.28
C GLY A 195 17.91 11.54 -7.43
N LEU A 196 18.33 10.91 -6.33
CA LEU A 196 18.97 9.59 -6.33
C LEU A 196 17.94 8.49 -6.11
N SER A 197 18.18 7.31 -6.70
CA SER A 197 17.40 6.12 -6.38
C SER A 197 17.76 5.57 -5.00
N VAL A 198 16.81 4.85 -4.38
CA VAL A 198 17.06 4.15 -3.10
C VAL A 198 17.08 2.66 -3.33
N PHE A 199 18.09 1.97 -2.80
CA PHE A 199 18.17 0.52 -2.81
C PHE A 199 18.23 0.00 -1.37
N ALA A 200 17.43 -1.02 -1.07
CA ALA A 200 17.57 -1.77 0.16
C ALA A 200 18.53 -2.96 -0.05
N ASP A 201 19.30 -3.31 0.97
CA ASP A 201 20.07 -4.55 0.93
C ASP A 201 19.12 -5.75 0.94
N GLU A 202 19.19 -6.57 -0.11
CA GLU A 202 18.29 -7.71 -0.31
C GLU A 202 18.36 -8.78 0.79
N THR A 203 19.39 -8.73 1.64
CA THR A 203 19.62 -9.68 2.73
C THR A 203 19.22 -9.13 4.10
N SER A 204 19.02 -7.82 4.20
CA SER A 204 18.71 -7.13 5.44
C SER A 204 17.26 -7.36 5.90
N THR A 205 17.06 -7.27 7.20
CA THR A 205 15.76 -7.22 7.86
C THR A 205 15.65 -5.93 8.65
N TYR A 206 14.94 -4.95 8.12
CA TYR A 206 14.72 -3.66 8.78
C TYR A 206 13.59 -3.77 9.78
N TYR A 207 13.86 -3.47 11.05
CA TYR A 207 12.83 -3.35 12.07
C TYR A 207 12.34 -1.91 12.15
N ILE A 208 11.02 -1.75 12.16
CA ILE A 208 10.34 -0.46 12.15
C ILE A 208 9.46 -0.38 13.40
N GLY A 209 9.88 0.42 14.37
CA GLY A 209 9.18 0.67 15.60
C GLY A 209 8.02 1.64 15.46
N GLY A 210 7.48 2.06 16.62
CA GLY A 210 6.26 2.86 16.72
C GLY A 210 6.45 4.38 16.65
N ALA A 211 7.61 4.90 16.32
CA ALA A 211 7.84 6.34 16.27
C ALA A 211 6.95 7.06 15.23
N ASN A 212 6.53 8.28 15.55
CA ASN A 212 5.70 9.10 14.66
C ASN A 212 6.55 9.73 13.54
N ARG A 213 7.07 8.89 12.67
CA ARG A 213 7.92 9.27 11.53
C ARG A 213 7.39 8.61 10.26
N THR A 214 7.59 9.26 9.12
CA THR A 214 7.16 8.78 7.80
C THR A 214 8.25 9.03 6.78
N ALA A 215 8.70 8.00 6.09
CA ALA A 215 9.62 8.12 4.97
C ALA A 215 8.87 8.62 3.73
N GLN A 216 9.27 9.78 3.20
CA GLN A 216 8.69 10.39 2.00
C GLN A 216 9.43 9.88 0.77
N ILE A 217 8.79 9.07 -0.06
CA ILE A 217 9.38 8.52 -1.29
C ILE A 217 9.01 9.41 -2.48
N LYS A 218 10.01 10.03 -3.12
CA LYS A 218 9.84 10.84 -4.33
C LYS A 218 10.76 10.42 -5.47
N THR A 219 11.61 9.43 -5.24
CA THR A 219 12.53 8.85 -6.22
C THR A 219 12.32 7.36 -6.32
N ASP A 220 12.79 6.74 -7.40
CA ASP A 220 12.67 5.30 -7.60
C ASP A 220 13.30 4.54 -6.44
N THR A 221 12.59 3.52 -5.97
CA THR A 221 13.00 2.73 -4.80
C THR A 221 12.94 1.25 -5.13
N ASP A 222 14.02 0.55 -4.90
CA ASP A 222 14.13 -0.90 -5.09
C ASP A 222 14.42 -1.59 -3.75
N TRP A 223 13.40 -2.20 -3.18
CA TRP A 223 13.53 -3.00 -1.96
C TRP A 223 13.96 -4.44 -2.21
N SER A 224 13.99 -4.87 -3.48
CA SER A 224 14.37 -6.24 -3.86
C SER A 224 13.67 -7.29 -2.99
N THR A 225 14.44 -8.15 -2.29
CA THR A 225 13.95 -9.16 -1.33
C THR A 225 14.18 -8.76 0.13
N ALA A 226 14.55 -7.52 0.40
CA ALA A 226 14.72 -6.98 1.75
C ALA A 226 13.45 -7.17 2.58
N ARG A 227 13.63 -7.44 3.88
CA ARG A 227 12.54 -7.68 4.82
C ARG A 227 12.30 -6.45 5.67
N PHE A 228 11.03 -6.19 5.97
CA PHE A 228 10.60 -5.10 6.83
C PHE A 228 9.64 -5.65 7.88
N VAL A 229 9.99 -5.48 9.15
CA VAL A 229 9.13 -5.85 10.28
C VAL A 229 8.55 -4.58 10.88
N ILE A 230 7.26 -4.34 10.64
CA ILE A 230 6.54 -3.17 11.18
C ILE A 230 5.85 -3.58 12.47
N ASP A 231 6.31 -3.06 13.61
CA ASP A 231 5.74 -3.38 14.92
C ASP A 231 4.69 -2.34 15.34
N ASP A 232 3.42 -2.74 15.30
CA ASP A 232 2.28 -1.90 15.67
C ASP A 232 1.81 -2.14 17.11
N THR A 233 2.56 -2.89 17.92
CA THR A 233 2.16 -3.17 19.31
C THR A 233 2.22 -1.94 20.20
N ASN A 234 3.10 -0.99 19.90
CA ASN A 234 3.24 0.25 20.67
C ASN A 234 3.61 1.42 19.74
N VAL A 235 2.63 2.12 19.22
CA VAL A 235 2.82 3.24 18.28
C VAL A 235 2.46 4.58 18.89
N GLU A 236 3.26 5.61 18.64
CA GLU A 236 2.99 6.98 19.07
C GLU A 236 1.79 7.60 18.35
N ASN A 237 1.64 7.27 17.05
CA ASN A 237 0.57 7.77 16.22
C ASN A 237 0.09 6.69 15.24
N ARG A 238 -1.04 6.07 15.55
CA ARG A 238 -1.65 5.03 14.69
C ARG A 238 -2.09 5.51 13.31
N SER A 239 -2.11 6.82 13.07
CA SER A 239 -2.46 7.41 11.77
C SER A 239 -1.23 7.84 10.97
N ALA A 240 -0.01 7.56 11.44
CA ALA A 240 1.22 7.86 10.73
C ALA A 240 1.60 6.69 9.81
N TRP A 241 1.59 6.91 8.52
CA TRP A 241 2.11 5.97 7.53
C TRP A 241 3.62 5.76 7.73
N VAL A 242 4.10 4.55 7.52
CA VAL A 242 5.55 4.26 7.53
C VAL A 242 6.18 4.86 6.28
N PHE A 243 5.58 4.60 5.12
CA PHE A 243 6.02 5.14 3.83
C PHE A 243 4.92 5.98 3.20
N ASN A 244 5.30 7.10 2.58
CA ASN A 244 4.41 7.92 1.78
C ASN A 244 5.05 8.19 0.41
N ILE A 245 4.50 7.59 -0.64
CA ILE A 245 4.89 7.88 -2.02
C ILE A 245 4.25 9.24 -2.36
N ALA A 246 5.07 10.28 -2.24
CA ALA A 246 4.64 11.66 -2.24
C ALA A 246 4.73 12.28 -3.64
N PRO A 247 3.77 13.15 -4.02
CA PRO A 247 3.84 13.89 -5.27
C PRO A 247 5.02 14.86 -5.27
N SER A 248 5.50 15.22 -6.44
CA SER A 248 6.56 16.24 -6.59
C SER A 248 6.08 17.61 -6.14
N GLN A 249 4.82 17.94 -6.37
CA GLN A 249 4.19 19.19 -6.03
C GLN A 249 3.01 19.03 -5.06
N GLY A 250 2.79 20.05 -4.22
CA GLY A 250 1.68 20.09 -3.28
C GLY A 250 0.33 20.36 -3.95
N ALA A 251 -0.73 19.88 -3.31
CA ALA A 251 -2.11 20.18 -3.73
C ALA A 251 -2.41 21.68 -3.63
N LYS A 252 -3.26 22.17 -4.56
CA LYS A 252 -3.64 23.58 -4.68
C LYS A 252 -5.14 23.75 -4.44
N ASN A 253 -5.52 24.62 -3.52
CA ASN A 253 -6.91 24.99 -3.34
C ASN A 253 -7.35 25.92 -4.48
N ILE A 254 -8.40 25.52 -5.21
CA ILE A 254 -8.96 26.27 -6.33
C ILE A 254 -10.46 26.58 -6.12
N THR A 255 -10.96 26.46 -4.90
CA THR A 255 -12.39 26.60 -4.57
C THR A 255 -12.99 27.90 -5.13
N ASP A 256 -12.32 29.02 -4.92
CA ASP A 256 -12.82 30.34 -5.37
C ASP A 256 -12.72 30.55 -6.89
N LYS A 257 -12.09 29.63 -7.62
CA LYS A 257 -11.91 29.71 -9.07
C LYS A 257 -12.92 28.86 -9.85
N VAL A 258 -13.60 27.92 -9.19
CA VAL A 258 -14.53 26.97 -9.84
C VAL A 258 -15.97 27.37 -9.55
N SER A 259 -16.75 27.61 -10.60
CA SER A 259 -18.19 27.89 -10.52
C SER A 259 -19.00 26.58 -10.38
N PRO A 260 -20.30 26.66 -10.01
CA PRO A 260 -21.19 25.49 -10.05
C PRO A 260 -21.15 24.76 -11.39
N LEU A 261 -21.15 23.42 -11.33
CA LEU A 261 -20.97 22.53 -12.48
C LEU A 261 -22.18 21.59 -12.64
N LYS A 262 -22.52 21.26 -13.87
CA LYS A 262 -23.51 20.24 -14.22
C LYS A 262 -22.81 18.95 -14.63
N MET A 263 -23.51 17.82 -14.56
CA MET A 263 -22.98 16.50 -14.93
C MET A 263 -22.43 16.43 -16.37
N ASP A 264 -22.95 17.26 -17.27
CA ASP A 264 -22.51 17.36 -18.66
C ASP A 264 -21.42 18.42 -18.90
N ALA A 265 -20.91 19.04 -17.84
CA ALA A 265 -19.83 20.02 -17.97
C ALA A 265 -18.55 19.34 -18.51
N VAL A 266 -17.95 19.98 -19.50
CA VAL A 266 -16.70 19.54 -20.15
C VAL A 266 -15.49 20.40 -19.77
N ASN A 267 -15.70 21.44 -18.96
CA ASN A 267 -14.67 22.36 -18.50
C ASN A 267 -15.05 22.91 -17.13
N ILE A 268 -14.08 23.08 -16.24
CA ILE A 268 -14.28 23.60 -14.86
C ILE A 268 -14.39 25.13 -14.80
N GLY A 269 -14.23 25.84 -15.92
CA GLY A 269 -14.35 27.29 -16.01
C GLY A 269 -13.10 28.08 -15.58
N THR A 270 -11.99 27.40 -15.33
CA THR A 270 -10.70 28.04 -15.01
C THR A 270 -9.55 27.20 -15.55
N THR A 271 -8.40 27.83 -15.78
CA THR A 271 -7.16 27.15 -16.17
C THR A 271 -6.37 26.66 -14.95
N LEU A 272 -5.60 25.62 -15.13
CA LEU A 272 -4.67 25.07 -14.16
C LEU A 272 -3.22 25.31 -14.64
N GLU A 273 -2.26 25.23 -13.72
CA GLU A 273 -0.84 25.33 -14.09
C GLU A 273 -0.35 24.08 -14.80
N GLU A 274 -0.96 22.92 -14.48
CA GLU A 274 -0.64 21.63 -15.04
C GLU A 274 -1.84 20.69 -14.94
N LYS A 275 -1.82 19.59 -15.72
CA LYS A 275 -2.80 18.51 -15.60
C LYS A 275 -2.95 18.09 -14.15
N SER A 276 -4.15 18.03 -13.63
CA SER A 276 -4.43 17.72 -12.23
C SER A 276 -5.60 16.77 -12.06
N LEU A 277 -5.53 15.98 -11.01
CA LEU A 277 -6.70 15.34 -10.43
C LEU A 277 -7.40 16.39 -9.55
N VAL A 278 -8.65 16.68 -9.85
CA VAL A 278 -9.44 17.69 -9.11
C VAL A 278 -10.52 16.99 -8.30
N VAL A 279 -10.52 17.25 -7.00
CA VAL A 279 -11.56 16.80 -6.07
C VAL A 279 -12.52 17.95 -5.83
N LEU A 280 -13.80 17.72 -6.14
CA LEU A 280 -14.88 18.68 -5.94
C LEU A 280 -15.74 18.26 -4.74
N THR A 281 -16.23 19.22 -3.96
CA THR A 281 -17.11 18.98 -2.82
C THR A 281 -18.23 20.02 -2.77
N ASP A 282 -19.45 19.55 -2.51
CA ASP A 282 -20.59 20.38 -2.06
C ASP A 282 -21.03 19.88 -0.68
N SER A 283 -20.67 20.60 0.37
CA SER A 283 -21.01 20.25 1.76
C SER A 283 -22.47 20.49 2.11
N ASN A 284 -23.21 21.22 1.26
CA ASN A 284 -24.63 21.45 1.44
C ASN A 284 -25.49 20.24 1.04
N VAL A 285 -24.91 19.32 0.27
CA VAL A 285 -25.59 18.10 -0.19
C VAL A 285 -24.99 16.89 0.51
N LYS A 286 -25.85 16.05 1.10
CA LYS A 286 -25.45 14.80 1.74
C LYS A 286 -25.81 13.60 0.89
N ARG A 287 -24.90 12.65 0.81
CA ARG A 287 -25.02 11.37 0.12
C ARG A 287 -24.68 10.23 1.08
N TYR A 288 -25.05 9.02 0.71
CA TYR A 288 -24.70 7.81 1.47
C TYR A 288 -25.15 7.87 2.93
N ILE A 289 -26.36 8.39 3.18
CA ILE A 289 -26.97 8.44 4.51
C ILE A 289 -27.38 7.01 4.91
N ARG A 290 -26.91 6.57 6.08
CA ARG A 290 -27.19 5.23 6.62
C ARG A 290 -27.78 5.35 8.00
N LYS A 291 -29.09 5.63 8.05
CA LYS A 291 -29.82 5.81 9.30
C LYS A 291 -29.79 4.54 10.15
N GLY A 292 -29.49 4.70 11.44
CA GLY A 292 -29.46 3.59 12.38
C GLY A 292 -28.23 2.69 12.29
N LEU A 293 -27.34 2.91 11.32
CA LEU A 293 -26.08 2.16 11.18
C LEU A 293 -24.90 2.98 11.71
N ASN A 294 -23.96 3.37 10.86
CA ASN A 294 -22.75 4.05 11.29
C ASN A 294 -22.53 5.42 10.62
N GLN A 295 -23.52 5.93 9.89
CA GLN A 295 -23.40 7.17 9.14
C GLN A 295 -24.72 7.91 8.96
N ASN A 296 -25.35 8.26 10.07
CA ASN A 296 -26.67 8.92 10.08
C ASN A 296 -26.71 10.25 9.31
N SER A 297 -25.63 11.02 9.30
CA SER A 297 -25.54 12.33 8.64
C SER A 297 -25.07 12.22 7.17
N GLY A 298 -24.69 11.05 6.70
CA GLY A 298 -24.12 10.85 5.38
C GLY A 298 -22.77 11.50 5.17
N SER A 299 -22.27 11.41 3.94
CA SER A 299 -21.04 12.07 3.46
C SER A 299 -21.38 13.33 2.66
N ASN A 300 -20.47 14.30 2.63
CA ASN A 300 -20.61 15.41 1.68
C ASN A 300 -20.59 14.88 0.25
N GLN A 301 -21.38 15.47 -0.63
CA GLN A 301 -21.31 15.18 -2.04
C GLN A 301 -19.91 15.50 -2.54
N SER A 302 -19.22 14.52 -3.10
CA SER A 302 -17.88 14.66 -3.64
C SER A 302 -17.74 13.92 -4.97
N ASP A 303 -16.84 14.40 -5.81
CA ASP A 303 -16.46 13.77 -7.06
C ASP A 303 -15.00 14.03 -7.38
N VAL A 304 -14.42 13.18 -8.22
CA VAL A 304 -13.02 13.27 -8.66
C VAL A 304 -12.96 13.24 -10.18
N ILE A 305 -12.21 14.19 -10.77
CA ILE A 305 -12.08 14.34 -12.21
C ILE A 305 -10.62 14.60 -12.60
N LEU A 306 -10.22 14.19 -13.79
CA LEU A 306 -8.97 14.62 -14.42
C LEU A 306 -9.23 15.86 -15.26
N VAL A 307 -8.40 16.88 -15.10
CA VAL A 307 -8.53 18.18 -15.74
C VAL A 307 -7.20 18.60 -16.35
N ASP A 308 -7.19 19.03 -17.60
CA ASP A 308 -6.01 19.55 -18.28
C ASP A 308 -5.69 21.01 -17.89
N GLU A 309 -4.61 21.56 -18.41
CA GLU A 309 -4.15 22.93 -18.13
C GLU A 309 -5.14 24.00 -18.59
N ASN A 310 -5.98 23.68 -19.58
CA ASN A 310 -7.03 24.57 -20.10
C ASN A 310 -8.33 24.47 -19.30
N GLY A 311 -8.37 23.63 -18.26
CA GLY A 311 -9.56 23.40 -17.46
C GLY A 311 -10.54 22.39 -18.07
N ASN A 312 -10.18 21.68 -19.14
CA ASN A 312 -11.05 20.67 -19.75
C ASN A 312 -11.08 19.39 -18.91
N ILE A 313 -12.30 18.92 -18.67
CA ILE A 313 -12.54 17.66 -17.96
C ILE A 313 -12.32 16.50 -18.94
N SER A 314 -11.55 15.50 -18.53
CA SER A 314 -11.37 14.28 -19.31
C SER A 314 -12.69 13.55 -19.50
N SER A 315 -12.97 13.11 -20.74
CA SER A 315 -14.14 12.30 -21.06
C SER A 315 -14.21 10.97 -20.31
N ASP A 316 -13.08 10.46 -19.86
CA ASP A 316 -12.98 9.21 -19.11
C ASP A 316 -13.30 9.36 -17.62
N THR A 317 -13.41 10.62 -17.17
CA THR A 317 -13.72 10.95 -15.77
C THR A 317 -14.83 12.01 -15.67
N PRO A 318 -15.97 11.83 -16.34
CA PRO A 318 -17.08 12.81 -16.32
C PRO A 318 -17.60 13.00 -14.88
N LEU A 319 -18.23 14.14 -14.63
CA LEU A 319 -18.93 14.38 -13.38
C LEU A 319 -20.09 13.38 -13.20
N ILE A 320 -20.26 12.87 -11.98
CA ILE A 320 -21.36 11.96 -11.62
C ILE A 320 -22.49 12.66 -10.88
N TRP A 321 -22.31 13.93 -10.52
CA TRP A 321 -23.29 14.75 -9.82
C TRP A 321 -23.36 16.16 -10.41
N ASP A 322 -24.53 16.79 -10.28
CA ASP A 322 -24.67 18.24 -10.39
C ASP A 322 -24.13 18.89 -9.11
N PHE A 323 -23.23 19.83 -9.23
CA PHE A 323 -22.72 20.66 -8.14
C PHE A 323 -23.39 22.04 -8.23
N ASN A 324 -24.42 22.27 -7.42
CA ASN A 324 -25.11 23.55 -7.37
C ASN A 324 -24.32 24.60 -6.56
N ALA A 325 -23.40 24.16 -5.74
CA ALA A 325 -22.39 24.96 -5.08
C ALA A 325 -21.05 24.19 -5.07
N ILE A 326 -19.95 24.90 -5.14
CA ILE A 326 -18.62 24.37 -4.90
C ILE A 326 -18.16 24.90 -3.54
N THR A 327 -18.20 24.05 -2.52
CA THR A 327 -17.73 24.39 -1.16
C THR A 327 -16.29 23.96 -0.91
N GLY A 328 -15.73 23.14 -1.80
CA GLY A 328 -14.34 22.74 -1.84
C GLY A 328 -13.94 22.27 -3.23
N ALA A 329 -12.80 22.75 -3.71
CA ALA A 329 -12.16 22.27 -4.91
C ALA A 329 -10.65 22.26 -4.71
N THR A 330 -10.04 21.08 -4.81
CA THR A 330 -8.60 20.90 -4.64
C THR A 330 -8.02 20.21 -5.87
N ALA A 331 -7.01 20.84 -6.45
CA ALA A 331 -6.25 20.30 -7.58
C ALA A 331 -4.97 19.62 -7.04
N TYR A 332 -4.79 18.37 -7.40
CA TYR A 332 -3.61 17.55 -7.13
C TYR A 332 -2.86 17.40 -8.44
N PRO A 333 -1.70 18.05 -8.60
CA PRO A 333 -0.92 17.94 -9.82
C PRO A 333 -0.57 16.49 -10.16
N VAL A 334 -0.67 16.15 -11.44
CA VAL A 334 -0.30 14.83 -11.96
C VAL A 334 1.15 14.87 -12.39
N ASP A 335 2.00 14.15 -11.69
CA ASP A 335 3.42 14.01 -12.06
C ASP A 335 3.56 13.46 -13.49
N SER A 336 4.46 14.02 -14.30
CA SER A 336 4.68 13.59 -15.68
C SER A 336 5.49 12.30 -15.77
N GLU A 337 6.44 12.12 -14.85
CA GLU A 337 7.34 10.98 -14.83
C GLU A 337 6.78 9.86 -13.94
N THR A 338 6.92 8.63 -14.41
CA THR A 338 6.56 7.46 -13.63
C THR A 338 7.58 7.22 -12.53
N LEU A 339 7.10 7.08 -11.29
CA LEU A 339 7.89 6.62 -10.17
C LEU A 339 7.64 5.14 -9.93
N THR A 340 8.70 4.38 -9.74
CA THR A 340 8.62 2.94 -9.48
C THR A 340 9.11 2.61 -8.07
N VAL A 341 8.27 1.86 -7.33
CA VAL A 341 8.65 1.23 -6.07
C VAL A 341 8.47 -0.27 -6.24
N LYS A 342 9.52 -1.04 -6.03
CA LYS A 342 9.46 -2.48 -6.28
C LYS A 342 10.11 -3.33 -5.19
N GLY A 343 9.62 -4.57 -5.08
CA GLY A 343 10.09 -5.53 -4.09
C GLY A 343 9.62 -5.22 -2.67
N GLY A 344 10.31 -5.80 -1.71
CA GLY A 344 10.02 -5.69 -0.29
C GLY A 344 9.11 -6.79 0.25
N VAL A 345 9.57 -7.42 1.33
CA VAL A 345 8.83 -8.43 2.09
C VAL A 345 8.47 -7.85 3.44
N PHE A 346 7.21 -7.47 3.59
CA PHE A 346 6.71 -6.79 4.79
C PHE A 346 5.98 -7.76 5.71
N THR A 347 6.26 -7.68 6.99
CA THR A 347 5.52 -8.36 8.05
C THR A 347 5.04 -7.33 9.07
N THR A 348 3.73 -7.17 9.24
CA THR A 348 3.18 -6.35 10.31
C THR A 348 2.93 -7.20 11.54
N ILE A 349 3.50 -6.81 12.69
CA ILE A 349 3.12 -7.33 13.99
C ILE A 349 1.88 -6.54 14.43
N ALA A 350 0.74 -7.23 14.45
CA ALA A 350 -0.57 -6.58 14.63
C ALA A 350 -0.70 -5.86 15.98
N ASN A 351 -1.44 -4.75 15.97
CA ASN A 351 -1.75 -3.99 17.17
C ASN A 351 -2.63 -4.78 18.16
N GLY A 352 -2.41 -4.56 19.46
CA GLY A 352 -3.20 -5.12 20.54
C GLY A 352 -4.24 -4.15 21.12
N ALA A 353 -4.57 -3.06 20.41
CA ALA A 353 -5.46 -2.02 20.87
C ALA A 353 -6.89 -2.54 21.10
N PRO A 354 -7.73 -1.88 21.91
CA PRO A 354 -9.16 -2.17 21.98
C PRO A 354 -9.82 -1.98 20.62
N SER A 355 -10.79 -2.85 20.30
CA SER A 355 -11.58 -2.73 19.06
C SER A 355 -12.48 -1.49 19.12
N GLU A 356 -12.00 -0.40 18.56
CA GLU A 356 -12.70 0.87 18.44
C GLU A 356 -13.02 1.19 16.98
N TYR A 357 -13.98 2.11 16.73
CA TYR A 357 -14.24 2.61 15.38
C TYR A 357 -13.14 3.58 14.92
N THR A 358 -11.90 3.12 14.91
CA THR A 358 -10.71 3.89 14.56
C THR A 358 -9.69 2.98 13.89
N TYR A 359 -9.09 3.46 12.81
CA TYR A 359 -8.17 2.66 11.99
C TYR A 359 -6.69 2.93 12.31
N TYR A 360 -5.89 1.89 12.13
CA TYR A 360 -4.44 2.00 11.97
C TYR A 360 -4.09 2.24 10.49
N THR A 361 -3.09 3.08 10.23
CA THR A 361 -2.63 3.42 8.89
C THR A 361 -1.10 3.36 8.84
N ARG A 362 -0.54 2.16 9.00
CA ARG A 362 0.89 1.97 9.22
C ARG A 362 1.65 1.35 8.04
N GLY A 363 1.12 1.30 6.86
CA GLY A 363 1.77 0.74 5.67
C GLY A 363 2.33 1.83 4.73
N ILE A 364 1.94 1.72 3.46
CA ILE A 364 2.41 2.55 2.35
C ILE A 364 1.25 3.39 1.84
N GLN A 365 1.34 4.71 1.97
CA GLN A 365 0.41 5.63 1.34
C GLN A 365 0.93 6.04 -0.04
N VAL A 366 0.05 6.02 -1.05
CA VAL A 366 0.34 6.51 -2.39
C VAL A 366 -0.48 7.76 -2.64
N ARG A 367 0.19 8.90 -2.76
CA ARG A 367 -0.41 10.20 -3.08
C ARG A 367 0.13 10.80 -4.38
N ARG A 368 1.07 10.11 -4.99
CA ARG A 368 1.68 10.47 -6.26
C ARG A 368 0.94 9.80 -7.41
N SER A 369 0.56 10.58 -8.40
CA SER A 369 0.10 10.07 -9.69
C SER A 369 1.27 9.47 -10.49
N ASN A 370 0.96 8.69 -11.53
CA ASN A 370 1.96 7.99 -12.35
C ASN A 370 2.93 7.16 -11.51
N THR A 371 2.38 6.28 -10.68
CA THR A 371 3.16 5.42 -9.77
C THR A 371 2.96 3.94 -10.11
N VAL A 372 4.04 3.19 -10.11
CA VAL A 372 4.06 1.72 -10.23
C VAL A 372 4.59 1.12 -8.95
N ILE A 373 3.81 0.23 -8.34
CA ILE A 373 4.23 -0.63 -7.23
C ILE A 373 4.30 -2.05 -7.79
N ASP A 374 5.47 -2.69 -7.70
CA ASP A 374 5.72 -3.99 -8.34
C ASP A 374 6.36 -5.00 -7.37
N GLY A 375 5.67 -6.10 -7.10
CA GLY A 375 6.26 -7.23 -6.39
C GLY A 375 6.34 -7.08 -4.86
N ILE A 376 5.47 -6.30 -4.23
CA ILE A 376 5.37 -6.26 -2.76
C ILE A 376 4.75 -7.56 -2.23
N TYR A 377 5.31 -8.05 -1.12
CA TYR A 377 4.71 -9.08 -0.30
C TYR A 377 4.39 -8.52 1.08
N HIS A 378 3.14 -8.68 1.54
CA HIS A 378 2.72 -8.29 2.88
C HIS A 378 2.01 -9.44 3.61
N ASP A 379 2.37 -9.61 4.87
CA ASP A 379 1.74 -10.55 5.80
C ASP A 379 1.57 -9.91 7.19
N VAL A 380 0.62 -10.45 7.97
CA VAL A 380 0.31 -9.97 9.33
C VAL A 380 0.43 -11.11 10.31
N ILE A 381 1.14 -10.89 11.39
CA ILE A 381 1.28 -11.84 12.49
C ILE A 381 0.69 -11.27 13.78
N ASN A 382 0.32 -12.15 14.70
CA ASN A 382 -0.27 -11.79 16.01
C ASN A 382 -1.63 -11.09 15.93
N GLU A 383 -2.35 -11.19 14.82
CA GLU A 383 -3.70 -10.66 14.72
C GLU A 383 -4.64 -11.47 15.63
N GLY A 384 -4.92 -10.93 16.81
CA GLY A 384 -5.69 -11.56 17.87
C GLY A 384 -7.22 -11.38 17.72
N PRO A 385 -8.01 -11.79 18.74
CA PRO A 385 -9.45 -11.54 18.78
C PRO A 385 -9.81 -10.08 19.07
N THR A 386 -8.84 -9.29 19.53
CA THR A 386 -8.97 -7.85 19.79
C THR A 386 -7.91 -7.10 19.01
N GLY A 387 -8.19 -5.88 18.65
CA GLY A 387 -7.32 -5.01 17.90
C GLY A 387 -8.13 -3.93 17.19
N SER A 388 -7.53 -2.85 16.82
CA SER A 388 -8.15 -1.88 15.91
C SER A 388 -7.92 -2.29 14.46
N PRO A 389 -8.92 -2.08 13.58
CA PRO A 389 -8.82 -2.47 12.17
C PRO A 389 -7.77 -1.65 11.41
N TYR A 390 -7.22 -2.23 10.36
CA TYR A 390 -6.32 -1.54 9.42
C TYR A 390 -7.10 -0.91 8.28
N SER A 391 -6.77 0.31 7.91
CA SER A 391 -7.41 0.99 6.77
C SER A 391 -6.89 0.47 5.43
N ALA A 392 -5.61 0.15 5.36
CA ALA A 392 -4.90 -0.52 4.28
C ALA A 392 -3.42 -0.70 4.66
N PHE A 393 -2.73 -1.65 4.04
CA PHE A 393 -1.27 -1.66 3.96
C PHE A 393 -0.80 -0.81 2.78
N VAL A 394 -1.40 -0.98 1.59
CA VAL A 394 -1.20 -0.07 0.45
C VAL A 394 -2.47 0.74 0.23
N SER A 395 -2.38 2.05 0.40
CA SER A 395 -3.51 2.99 0.30
C SER A 395 -3.28 4.05 -0.77
N LEU A 396 -4.08 4.02 -1.82
CA LEU A 396 -4.11 5.04 -2.86
C LEU A 396 -5.06 6.16 -2.44
N SER A 397 -4.59 7.41 -2.48
CA SER A 397 -5.39 8.56 -2.05
C SER A 397 -5.08 9.81 -2.87
N CYS A 398 -6.10 10.39 -3.51
CA CYS A 398 -6.00 11.61 -4.30
C CYS A 398 -4.89 11.53 -5.38
N CYS A 399 -4.84 10.41 -6.10
CA CYS A 399 -3.85 10.14 -7.14
C CYS A 399 -4.50 9.54 -8.39
N ALA A 400 -3.82 9.62 -9.51
CA ALA A 400 -4.24 9.07 -10.79
C ALA A 400 -3.16 8.21 -11.42
N ASP A 401 -3.59 7.27 -12.29
CA ASP A 401 -2.69 6.45 -13.10
C ASP A 401 -1.72 5.64 -12.22
N VAL A 402 -2.26 4.92 -11.21
CA VAL A 402 -1.48 4.09 -10.28
C VAL A 402 -1.69 2.61 -10.62
N THR A 403 -0.59 1.89 -10.78
CA THR A 403 -0.59 0.44 -11.00
C THR A 403 0.11 -0.27 -9.84
N VAL A 404 -0.62 -1.19 -9.20
CA VAL A 404 -0.05 -2.16 -8.24
C VAL A 404 -0.05 -3.52 -8.93
N LYS A 405 1.12 -4.15 -9.04
CA LYS A 405 1.21 -5.41 -9.79
C LYS A 405 2.12 -6.44 -9.13
N ASN A 406 1.91 -7.72 -9.50
CA ASN A 406 2.73 -8.86 -9.08
C ASN A 406 2.91 -8.94 -7.56
N SER A 407 1.94 -8.46 -6.80
CA SER A 407 2.04 -8.27 -5.36
C SER A 407 1.14 -9.23 -4.60
N THR A 408 1.55 -9.60 -3.40
CA THR A 408 0.80 -10.48 -2.52
C THR A 408 0.45 -9.73 -1.23
N PHE A 409 -0.81 -9.80 -0.86
CA PHE A 409 -1.36 -9.12 0.31
C PHE A 409 -1.96 -10.13 1.29
N THR A 410 -2.43 -9.67 2.44
CA THR A 410 -3.06 -10.56 3.43
C THR A 410 -4.50 -10.16 3.73
N GLY A 411 -5.36 -11.13 3.95
CA GLY A 411 -6.69 -10.88 4.46
C GLY A 411 -6.65 -10.70 5.97
N HIS A 412 -7.37 -9.72 6.48
CA HIS A 412 -7.46 -9.44 7.91
C HIS A 412 -8.69 -10.05 8.55
N LYS A 413 -8.60 -10.38 9.83
CA LYS A 413 -9.74 -10.86 10.63
C LYS A 413 -10.82 -9.80 10.78
N LYS A 414 -12.04 -10.24 11.05
CA LYS A 414 -13.17 -9.35 11.33
C LYS A 414 -13.12 -8.85 12.77
N TYR A 415 -13.34 -7.56 12.94
CA TYR A 415 -13.49 -6.95 14.25
C TYR A 415 -14.92 -6.40 14.43
N ALA A 416 -15.56 -6.73 15.54
CA ALA A 416 -16.84 -6.16 15.92
C ALA A 416 -16.62 -4.98 16.87
N THR A 417 -17.32 -3.87 16.64
CA THR A 417 -17.25 -2.67 17.45
C THR A 417 -18.59 -1.92 17.44
N ILE A 418 -18.68 -0.82 18.16
CA ILE A 418 -19.82 0.08 18.10
C ILE A 418 -19.52 1.21 17.11
N GLY A 419 -20.33 1.31 16.07
CA GLY A 419 -20.22 2.34 15.05
C GLY A 419 -20.63 3.72 15.53
N SER A 420 -20.42 4.75 14.71
CA SER A 420 -20.71 6.15 15.04
C SER A 420 -22.19 6.45 15.31
N ALA A 421 -23.09 5.61 14.80
CA ALA A 421 -24.53 5.68 15.07
C ALA A 421 -24.96 4.95 16.37
N GLY A 422 -24.02 4.38 17.13
CA GLY A 422 -24.28 3.66 18.37
C GLY A 422 -24.72 2.20 18.19
N SER A 423 -24.73 1.68 16.98
CA SER A 423 -25.08 0.29 16.67
C SER A 423 -23.84 -0.58 16.53
N SER A 424 -23.99 -1.89 16.81
CA SER A 424 -22.91 -2.85 16.56
C SER A 424 -22.64 -2.96 15.05
N VAL A 425 -21.36 -2.85 14.68
CA VAL A 425 -20.90 -3.02 13.29
C VAL A 425 -19.70 -3.93 13.24
N GLN A 426 -19.57 -4.67 12.13
CA GLN A 426 -18.31 -5.31 11.80
C GLN A 426 -17.42 -4.31 11.10
N MET A 427 -16.23 -4.11 11.63
CA MET A 427 -15.25 -3.25 11.01
C MET A 427 -14.59 -3.98 9.84
N GLY A 428 -14.63 -3.34 8.67
CA GLY A 428 -13.77 -3.72 7.57
C GLY A 428 -12.33 -3.40 7.90
N THR A 429 -11.47 -4.38 7.75
CA THR A 429 -10.03 -4.24 7.91
C THR A 429 -9.40 -4.67 6.60
N TYR A 430 -8.50 -3.86 6.08
CA TYR A 430 -8.09 -3.93 4.68
C TYR A 430 -6.58 -3.96 4.53
N ASP A 431 -6.12 -4.58 3.47
CA ASP A 431 -4.72 -4.53 3.05
C ASP A 431 -4.52 -3.65 1.80
N ILE A 432 -5.57 -3.49 1.01
CA ILE A 432 -5.62 -2.54 -0.10
C ILE A 432 -6.73 -1.53 0.15
N GLY A 433 -6.41 -0.25 -0.01
CA GLY A 433 -7.36 0.85 0.01
C GLY A 433 -7.19 1.75 -1.22
N ALA A 434 -8.30 2.26 -1.75
CA ALA A 434 -8.27 3.31 -2.75
C ALA A 434 -9.39 4.31 -2.47
N ALA A 435 -9.05 5.57 -2.38
CA ALA A 435 -10.00 6.64 -2.14
C ALA A 435 -9.71 7.85 -3.02
N THR A 436 -10.75 8.37 -3.67
CA THR A 436 -10.62 9.59 -4.47
C THR A 436 -9.50 9.46 -5.52
N SER A 437 -9.46 8.31 -6.19
CA SER A 437 -8.39 7.95 -7.13
C SER A 437 -8.98 7.62 -8.51
N VAL A 438 -8.19 7.86 -9.55
CA VAL A 438 -8.59 7.64 -10.95
C VAL A 438 -7.60 6.70 -11.62
N ASN A 439 -8.11 5.79 -12.45
CA ASN A 439 -7.30 4.81 -13.21
C ASN A 439 -6.39 3.96 -12.29
N ALA A 440 -6.96 3.47 -11.18
CA ALA A 440 -6.24 2.57 -10.28
C ALA A 440 -6.35 1.13 -10.78
N SER A 441 -5.21 0.47 -10.98
CA SER A 441 -5.13 -0.89 -11.52
C SER A 441 -4.37 -1.82 -10.58
N PHE A 442 -4.97 -2.99 -10.32
CA PHE A 442 -4.32 -4.10 -9.61
C PHE A 442 -4.16 -5.25 -10.60
N ILE A 443 -2.91 -5.65 -10.87
CA ILE A 443 -2.59 -6.60 -11.93
C ILE A 443 -1.78 -7.76 -11.35
N ASN A 444 -2.22 -9.00 -11.57
CA ASN A 444 -1.55 -10.22 -11.09
C ASN A 444 -1.28 -10.18 -9.57
N CYS A 445 -2.24 -9.69 -8.78
CA CYS A 445 -2.12 -9.63 -7.34
C CYS A 445 -2.88 -10.75 -6.65
N ASN A 446 -2.34 -11.24 -5.53
CA ASN A 446 -2.90 -12.36 -4.78
C ASN A 446 -3.07 -12.02 -3.30
N GLN A 447 -3.79 -12.86 -2.55
CA GLN A 447 -3.77 -12.84 -1.10
C GLN A 447 -3.20 -14.13 -0.50
N THR A 448 -2.63 -14.03 0.70
CA THR A 448 -2.01 -15.15 1.42
C THR A 448 -3.03 -16.15 1.99
N ASN A 449 -4.20 -15.67 2.41
CA ASN A 449 -5.23 -16.48 3.04
C ASN A 449 -6.10 -17.19 2.00
N ASP A 450 -6.82 -18.22 2.43
CA ASP A 450 -7.87 -18.84 1.61
C ASP A 450 -8.95 -17.81 1.27
N ILE A 451 -9.14 -17.56 -0.01
CA ILE A 451 -10.13 -16.59 -0.51
C ILE A 451 -11.58 -16.99 -0.20
N THR A 452 -11.82 -18.24 0.18
CA THR A 452 -13.15 -18.76 0.55
C THR A 452 -13.42 -18.77 2.05
N ASP A 453 -12.41 -18.46 2.88
CA ASP A 453 -12.55 -18.44 4.33
C ASP A 453 -13.35 -17.21 4.79
N GLY A 454 -14.51 -17.47 5.36
CA GLY A 454 -15.44 -16.46 5.87
C GLY A 454 -15.00 -15.76 7.15
N ASP A 455 -13.92 -16.18 7.81
CA ASP A 455 -13.41 -15.55 9.02
C ASP A 455 -12.63 -14.26 8.72
N TYR A 456 -12.20 -14.09 7.47
CA TYR A 456 -11.53 -12.88 7.00
C TYR A 456 -12.51 -11.90 6.35
N TRP A 457 -12.23 -10.59 6.51
CA TRP A 457 -13.04 -9.55 5.88
C TRP A 457 -12.78 -9.43 4.38
N GLY A 458 -11.61 -9.77 3.97
CA GLY A 458 -11.12 -9.52 2.63
C GLY A 458 -9.98 -8.50 2.63
N ILE A 459 -9.55 -8.06 1.45
CA ILE A 459 -8.34 -7.25 1.35
C ILE A 459 -8.55 -5.85 0.82
N ALA A 460 -9.68 -5.56 0.18
CA ALA A 460 -9.87 -4.31 -0.55
C ALA A 460 -11.05 -3.49 -0.04
N GLY A 461 -10.87 -2.17 -0.01
CA GLY A 461 -11.92 -1.19 0.20
C GLY A 461 -11.69 0.03 -0.69
N THR A 462 -12.76 0.52 -1.38
CA THR A 462 -12.64 1.63 -2.33
C THR A 462 -13.75 2.65 -2.16
N ASN A 463 -13.42 3.94 -2.28
CA ASN A 463 -14.39 5.03 -2.19
C ASN A 463 -14.08 6.12 -3.23
N TYR A 464 -15.09 6.57 -3.95
CA TYR A 464 -15.01 7.69 -4.90
C TYR A 464 -13.89 7.52 -5.95
N CYS A 465 -13.74 6.29 -6.46
CA CYS A 465 -12.76 5.99 -7.50
C CYS A 465 -13.41 6.00 -8.89
N LYS A 466 -12.61 6.31 -9.91
CA LYS A 466 -13.03 6.14 -11.32
C LYS A 466 -12.06 5.21 -12.04
N ASN A 467 -12.63 4.36 -12.91
CA ASN A 467 -11.88 3.40 -13.74
C ASN A 467 -11.02 2.43 -12.92
N LEU A 468 -11.65 1.76 -11.97
CA LEU A 468 -10.98 0.76 -11.11
C LEU A 468 -10.84 -0.57 -11.86
N VAL A 469 -9.64 -1.15 -11.88
CA VAL A 469 -9.32 -2.38 -12.61
C VAL A 469 -8.69 -3.44 -11.72
N TYR A 470 -9.25 -4.68 -11.76
CA TYR A 470 -8.59 -5.91 -11.32
C TYR A 470 -8.35 -6.79 -12.52
N ASP A 471 -7.11 -7.18 -12.79
CA ASP A 471 -6.71 -8.04 -13.90
C ASP A 471 -5.77 -9.15 -13.42
N GLY A 472 -6.15 -10.40 -13.59
CA GLY A 472 -5.35 -11.54 -13.14
C GLY A 472 -5.24 -11.68 -11.62
N CYS A 473 -6.19 -11.12 -10.85
CA CYS A 473 -6.14 -11.11 -9.39
C CYS A 473 -6.82 -12.33 -8.76
N VAL A 474 -6.31 -12.74 -7.58
CA VAL A 474 -6.91 -13.80 -6.76
C VAL A 474 -7.19 -13.25 -5.37
N PHE A 475 -8.42 -12.80 -5.12
CA PHE A 475 -8.81 -12.10 -3.90
C PHE A 475 -10.13 -12.63 -3.33
N SER A 476 -10.37 -12.43 -2.03
CA SER A 476 -11.66 -12.75 -1.40
C SER A 476 -12.80 -11.88 -1.91
N ARG A 477 -12.54 -10.70 -2.45
CA ARG A 477 -13.56 -9.76 -2.94
C ARG A 477 -13.02 -8.73 -3.92
N PHE A 478 -13.95 -8.18 -4.71
CA PHE A 478 -13.85 -6.87 -5.34
C PHE A 478 -14.86 -5.93 -4.66
N ASP A 479 -14.47 -4.72 -4.28
CA ASP A 479 -15.35 -3.82 -3.55
C ASP A 479 -15.36 -2.39 -4.12
N ALA A 480 -16.31 -2.11 -4.98
CA ALA A 480 -16.68 -0.75 -5.34
C ALA A 480 -17.64 -0.21 -4.26
N HIS A 481 -17.08 0.38 -3.19
CA HIS A 481 -17.80 0.62 -1.94
C HIS A 481 -18.69 1.87 -1.96
N GLN A 482 -18.20 3.01 -2.42
CA GLN A 482 -18.99 4.27 -2.52
C GLN A 482 -18.58 5.05 -3.77
N GLY A 483 -19.58 5.46 -4.58
CA GLY A 483 -19.37 6.43 -5.65
C GLY A 483 -18.35 6.04 -6.71
N VAL A 484 -18.22 4.76 -7.02
CA VAL A 484 -17.29 4.28 -8.05
C VAL A 484 -17.91 4.50 -9.43
N LEU A 485 -17.16 5.09 -10.34
CA LEU A 485 -17.51 5.18 -11.76
C LEU A 485 -16.64 4.23 -12.56
N ASN A 486 -17.23 3.30 -13.26
CA ASN A 486 -16.61 2.24 -14.05
C ASN A 486 -15.74 1.28 -13.21
N ALA A 487 -15.99 0.00 -13.37
CA ALA A 487 -15.26 -1.07 -12.72
C ALA A 487 -14.97 -2.18 -13.72
N THR A 488 -13.75 -2.69 -13.76
CA THR A 488 -13.37 -3.82 -14.60
C THR A 488 -12.75 -4.91 -13.74
N VAL A 489 -13.29 -6.12 -13.84
CA VAL A 489 -12.71 -7.32 -13.22
C VAL A 489 -12.53 -8.35 -14.32
N ARG A 490 -11.29 -8.72 -14.61
CA ARG A 490 -11.02 -9.68 -15.67
C ARG A 490 -9.91 -10.66 -15.30
N ASN A 491 -9.97 -11.85 -15.90
CA ASN A 491 -8.95 -12.90 -15.74
C ASN A 491 -8.71 -13.28 -14.28
N SER A 492 -9.69 -13.07 -13.41
CA SER A 492 -9.53 -13.08 -11.95
C SER A 492 -10.32 -14.21 -11.27
N VAL A 493 -9.97 -14.49 -10.02
CA VAL A 493 -10.72 -15.38 -9.15
C VAL A 493 -11.11 -14.62 -7.89
N LEU A 494 -12.40 -14.56 -7.59
CA LEU A 494 -12.92 -13.87 -6.42
C LEU A 494 -13.60 -14.85 -5.46
N GLY A 495 -13.29 -14.73 -4.17
CA GLY A 495 -13.71 -15.62 -3.11
C GLY A 495 -15.06 -15.27 -2.50
N HIS A 496 -15.21 -15.57 -1.22
CA HIS A 496 -16.48 -15.62 -0.50
C HIS A 496 -17.29 -14.33 -0.45
N HIS A 497 -16.67 -13.17 -0.59
CA HIS A 497 -17.38 -11.89 -0.66
C HIS A 497 -17.76 -11.47 -2.09
N GLY A 498 -17.26 -12.14 -3.13
CA GLY A 498 -17.61 -11.91 -4.53
C GLY A 498 -17.35 -10.49 -5.02
N ILE A 499 -18.25 -10.01 -5.87
CA ILE A 499 -18.18 -8.66 -6.45
C ILE A 499 -19.21 -7.77 -5.76
N LYS A 500 -18.73 -6.74 -5.07
CA LYS A 500 -19.57 -5.72 -4.43
C LYS A 500 -19.58 -4.46 -5.26
N LEU A 501 -20.77 -3.95 -5.62
CA LEU A 501 -20.89 -2.76 -6.47
C LEU A 501 -21.79 -1.71 -5.82
N ILE A 502 -21.31 -0.47 -5.77
CA ILE A 502 -22.10 0.75 -5.54
C ILE A 502 -21.49 1.87 -6.39
N GLY A 503 -22.28 2.40 -7.29
CA GLY A 503 -21.79 3.46 -8.15
C GLY A 503 -22.54 3.57 -9.47
N SER A 504 -21.79 3.80 -10.55
CA SER A 504 -22.35 4.07 -11.87
C SER A 504 -21.39 3.72 -13.01
N GLY A 505 -21.86 3.88 -14.24
CA GLY A 505 -21.07 3.63 -15.44
C GLY A 505 -21.07 2.15 -15.83
N THR A 506 -19.99 1.65 -16.39
CA THR A 506 -19.88 0.26 -16.86
C THR A 506 -19.15 -0.61 -15.84
N ALA A 507 -19.80 -1.66 -15.37
CA ALA A 507 -19.16 -2.76 -14.66
C ALA A 507 -18.94 -3.90 -15.66
N LEU A 508 -17.67 -4.12 -16.05
CA LEU A 508 -17.26 -5.19 -16.95
C LEU A 508 -16.61 -6.32 -16.15
N ILE A 509 -17.22 -7.50 -16.22
CA ILE A 509 -16.68 -8.71 -15.61
C ILE A 509 -16.40 -9.72 -16.73
N GLU A 510 -15.15 -10.08 -16.93
CA GLU A 510 -14.75 -10.93 -18.06
C GLU A 510 -13.78 -12.03 -17.63
N ASN A 511 -13.93 -13.24 -18.19
CA ASN A 511 -13.04 -14.39 -17.94
C ASN A 511 -12.77 -14.63 -16.44
N THR A 512 -13.75 -14.37 -15.58
CA THR A 512 -13.58 -14.32 -14.12
C THR A 512 -14.38 -15.45 -13.45
N THR A 513 -13.79 -16.03 -12.41
CA THR A 513 -14.44 -17.03 -11.55
C THR A 513 -14.84 -16.39 -10.23
N VAL A 514 -16.07 -16.62 -9.79
CA VAL A 514 -16.60 -16.09 -8.51
C VAL A 514 -17.10 -17.23 -7.63
N LEU A 515 -16.64 -17.24 -6.37
CA LEU A 515 -16.90 -18.27 -5.35
C LEU A 515 -17.63 -17.62 -4.16
N SER A 516 -18.91 -17.28 -4.33
CA SER A 516 -19.66 -16.50 -3.31
C SER A 516 -21.15 -16.83 -3.34
N ALA A 517 -21.93 -16.24 -2.44
CA ALA A 517 -23.38 -16.45 -2.39
C ALA A 517 -24.12 -15.89 -3.60
N SER A 518 -23.66 -14.74 -4.15
CA SER A 518 -24.14 -14.15 -5.40
C SER A 518 -22.97 -13.79 -6.29
N PHE A 519 -23.13 -13.78 -7.60
CA PHE A 519 -22.07 -13.39 -8.51
C PHE A 519 -21.71 -11.91 -8.34
N ILE A 520 -22.73 -11.04 -8.32
CA ILE A 520 -22.63 -9.62 -7.97
C ILE A 520 -23.61 -9.34 -6.83
N ASP A 521 -23.17 -8.53 -5.87
CA ASP A 521 -24.00 -8.01 -4.80
C ASP A 521 -23.98 -6.48 -4.83
N LEU A 522 -25.15 -5.89 -5.11
CA LEU A 522 -25.37 -4.46 -4.98
C LEU A 522 -25.64 -4.17 -3.51
N ARG A 523 -24.66 -3.60 -2.82
CA ARG A 523 -24.71 -3.46 -1.36
C ARG A 523 -25.94 -2.72 -0.87
N ALA A 524 -26.76 -3.38 -0.09
CA ALA A 524 -28.02 -2.86 0.44
C ALA A 524 -27.83 -1.65 1.35
N ASP A 525 -26.72 -1.60 2.07
CA ASP A 525 -26.40 -0.54 3.02
C ASP A 525 -26.16 0.84 2.38
N TYR A 526 -26.15 0.92 1.04
CA TYR A 526 -26.08 2.16 0.27
C TYR A 526 -27.11 2.18 -0.88
N GLY A 527 -28.26 1.52 -0.68
CA GLY A 527 -29.39 1.59 -1.60
C GLY A 527 -29.31 0.63 -2.79
N SER A 528 -28.46 -0.38 -2.78
CA SER A 528 -28.35 -1.38 -3.86
C SER A 528 -28.25 -0.74 -5.26
N THR A 529 -27.39 0.28 -5.43
CA THR A 529 -27.38 1.10 -6.63
C THR A 529 -26.19 0.87 -7.55
N TRP A 530 -26.49 0.69 -8.84
CA TRP A 530 -25.52 0.82 -9.94
C TRP A 530 -26.18 1.49 -11.13
N ASN A 531 -25.94 2.79 -11.33
CA ASN A 531 -26.56 3.54 -12.44
C ASN A 531 -25.74 3.38 -13.72
N GLY A 532 -26.03 2.34 -14.50
CA GLY A 532 -25.36 2.08 -15.76
C GLY A 532 -25.43 0.61 -16.18
N ASP A 533 -24.41 0.15 -16.85
CA ASP A 533 -24.35 -1.18 -17.45
C ASP A 533 -23.62 -2.18 -16.56
N VAL A 534 -24.12 -3.40 -16.52
CA VAL A 534 -23.40 -4.58 -16.01
C VAL A 534 -23.23 -5.57 -17.16
N ILE A 535 -21.99 -5.87 -17.48
CA ILE A 535 -21.59 -6.75 -18.59
C ILE A 535 -20.79 -7.91 -18.04
N ILE A 536 -21.30 -9.14 -18.20
CA ILE A 536 -20.67 -10.38 -17.76
C ILE A 536 -20.34 -11.24 -18.97
N ARG A 537 -19.05 -11.55 -19.19
CA ARG A 537 -18.60 -12.32 -20.37
C ARG A 537 -17.68 -13.47 -19.96
N ASN A 538 -17.95 -14.66 -20.48
CA ASN A 538 -17.11 -15.85 -20.33
C ASN A 538 -16.74 -16.15 -18.88
N CYS A 539 -17.67 -16.04 -17.96
CA CYS A 539 -17.44 -16.17 -16.52
C CYS A 539 -17.89 -17.53 -15.96
N LYS A 540 -17.38 -17.85 -14.77
CA LYS A 540 -17.78 -19.02 -13.99
C LYS A 540 -18.27 -18.61 -12.62
N PHE A 541 -19.37 -19.19 -12.19
CA PHE A 541 -19.96 -18.93 -10.88
C PHE A 541 -20.10 -20.24 -10.10
N TYR A 542 -19.56 -20.25 -8.90
CA TYR A 542 -19.66 -21.36 -7.94
C TYR A 542 -20.40 -20.86 -6.69
N PRO A 543 -21.74 -20.92 -6.67
CA PRO A 543 -22.53 -20.44 -5.54
C PRO A 543 -22.18 -21.19 -4.25
N THR A 544 -21.92 -20.46 -3.16
CA THR A 544 -21.60 -21.04 -1.85
C THR A 544 -22.83 -21.32 -0.99
N ASP A 545 -23.99 -20.74 -1.34
CA ASP A 545 -25.26 -20.99 -0.67
C ASP A 545 -26.35 -21.50 -1.64
N ILE A 546 -27.55 -21.76 -1.10
CA ILE A 546 -28.70 -22.19 -1.90
C ILE A 546 -29.40 -21.05 -2.66
N SER A 547 -28.95 -19.83 -2.53
CA SER A 547 -29.52 -18.71 -3.25
C SER A 547 -29.14 -18.76 -4.73
N ASN A 548 -30.12 -18.46 -5.60
CA ASN A 548 -29.95 -18.51 -7.06
C ASN A 548 -29.79 -17.12 -7.62
N LYS A 549 -28.92 -16.31 -7.00
CA LYS A 549 -28.80 -14.89 -7.33
C LYS A 549 -27.55 -14.66 -8.19
N ILE A 550 -27.72 -14.20 -9.41
CA ILE A 550 -26.61 -13.70 -10.22
C ILE A 550 -26.30 -12.27 -9.76
N ILE A 551 -27.27 -11.36 -9.84
CA ILE A 551 -27.16 -10.00 -9.29
C ILE A 551 -28.13 -9.91 -8.11
N ASN A 552 -27.59 -9.72 -6.91
CA ASN A 552 -28.39 -9.53 -5.71
C ASN A 552 -28.56 -8.03 -5.42
N ALA A 553 -29.81 -7.60 -5.25
CA ALA A 553 -30.18 -6.25 -4.83
C ALA A 553 -31.13 -6.39 -3.64
N GLU A 554 -30.59 -6.39 -2.45
CA GLU A 554 -31.37 -6.54 -1.21
C GLU A 554 -31.87 -5.17 -0.71
N ASN A 555 -32.87 -5.22 0.14
CA ASN A 555 -33.38 -4.08 0.87
C ASN A 555 -32.68 -3.99 2.23
N SER A 556 -32.26 -2.78 2.63
CA SER A 556 -31.68 -2.50 3.95
C SER A 556 -32.69 -1.94 4.95
N GLU A 557 -33.97 -1.79 4.56
CA GLU A 557 -35.02 -1.08 5.33
C GLU A 557 -34.72 0.42 5.55
N ASP A 558 -33.72 0.96 4.90
CA ASP A 558 -33.22 2.32 5.09
C ASP A 558 -33.09 3.01 3.72
N HIS A 559 -34.16 3.69 3.28
CA HIS A 559 -34.25 4.25 1.93
C HIS A 559 -33.78 5.68 1.77
N ASP A 560 -33.49 6.37 2.85
CA ASP A 560 -32.97 7.73 2.77
C ASP A 560 -31.44 7.71 2.65
N PHE A 561 -30.94 7.43 1.47
CA PHE A 561 -29.52 7.46 1.14
C PHE A 561 -29.07 8.83 0.60
N GLY A 562 -30.00 9.78 0.43
CA GLY A 562 -29.75 11.12 -0.12
C GLY A 562 -29.69 11.19 -1.64
N TYR A 563 -30.11 10.13 -2.35
CA TYR A 563 -30.10 10.05 -3.81
C TYR A 563 -31.01 8.95 -4.34
N THR A 564 -31.45 9.10 -5.62
CA THR A 564 -32.18 8.07 -6.34
C THR A 564 -31.29 6.86 -6.57
N CYS A 565 -31.76 5.67 -6.20
CA CYS A 565 -31.06 4.41 -6.39
C CYS A 565 -31.47 3.78 -7.74
N TYR A 566 -30.50 3.22 -8.43
CA TYR A 566 -30.72 2.58 -9.73
C TYR A 566 -30.27 1.13 -9.66
N LEU A 567 -31.12 0.21 -10.07
CA LEU A 567 -30.64 -1.11 -10.51
C LEU A 567 -29.90 -0.97 -11.84
N PRO A 568 -29.01 -1.89 -12.22
CA PRO A 568 -28.30 -1.80 -13.49
C PRO A 568 -29.27 -1.56 -14.64
N GLN A 569 -29.08 -0.48 -15.38
CA GLN A 569 -30.02 -0.07 -16.42
C GLN A 569 -29.97 -1.00 -17.63
N ARG A 570 -28.81 -1.53 -17.93
CA ARG A 570 -28.63 -2.63 -18.89
C ARG A 570 -27.83 -3.74 -18.25
N VAL A 571 -28.32 -4.97 -18.35
CA VAL A 571 -27.60 -6.19 -17.95
C VAL A 571 -27.36 -7.03 -19.19
N GLU A 572 -26.12 -7.32 -19.50
CA GLU A 572 -25.69 -8.19 -20.57
C GLU A 572 -24.91 -9.36 -19.98
N ILE A 573 -25.40 -10.57 -20.16
CA ILE A 573 -24.70 -11.80 -19.79
C ILE A 573 -24.45 -12.60 -21.08
N ASP A 574 -23.19 -12.85 -21.41
CA ASP A 574 -22.81 -13.65 -22.57
C ASP A 574 -21.72 -14.65 -22.16
N GLY A 575 -22.09 -15.90 -21.97
CA GLY A 575 -21.20 -16.95 -21.53
C GLY A 575 -21.03 -16.96 -19.99
N LEU A 576 -22.04 -17.33 -19.24
CA LEU A 576 -21.94 -17.60 -17.80
C LEU A 576 -22.22 -19.07 -17.51
N TYR A 577 -21.21 -19.77 -16.99
CA TYR A 577 -21.35 -21.12 -16.47
C TYR A 577 -21.58 -21.10 -14.96
N VAL A 578 -22.67 -21.74 -14.48
CA VAL A 578 -22.97 -21.85 -13.05
C VAL A 578 -22.77 -23.31 -12.61
N ASN A 579 -21.78 -23.53 -11.75
CA ASN A 579 -21.54 -24.85 -11.16
C ASN A 579 -22.23 -24.96 -9.82
N ARG A 580 -23.44 -25.54 -9.84
CA ARG A 580 -24.21 -25.74 -8.62
C ARG A 580 -24.81 -27.15 -8.56
N ILE A 581 -24.68 -27.73 -7.39
CA ILE A 581 -25.37 -28.97 -6.99
C ILE A 581 -26.48 -28.59 -6.01
N GLY A 582 -27.76 -28.59 -6.45
CA GLY A 582 -28.88 -28.22 -5.59
C GLY A 582 -30.25 -28.42 -6.23
N ILE A 583 -31.30 -28.20 -5.46
CA ILE A 583 -32.67 -28.58 -5.81
C ILE A 583 -33.44 -27.52 -6.61
N SER A 584 -32.91 -26.31 -6.70
CA SER A 584 -33.58 -25.24 -7.43
C SER A 584 -32.94 -25.00 -8.80
N TYR A 585 -33.79 -24.94 -9.81
CA TYR A 585 -33.43 -24.86 -11.21
C TYR A 585 -33.65 -23.46 -11.81
N ILE A 586 -34.05 -22.50 -10.97
CA ILE A 586 -34.32 -21.13 -11.42
C ILE A 586 -33.27 -20.18 -10.84
N PHE A 587 -32.56 -19.47 -11.72
CA PHE A 587 -31.61 -18.47 -11.34
C PHE A 587 -32.18 -17.07 -11.53
N SER A 588 -32.18 -16.26 -10.49
CA SER A 588 -32.54 -14.84 -10.60
C SER A 588 -31.40 -14.08 -11.21
N VAL A 589 -31.61 -13.53 -12.40
CA VAL A 589 -30.62 -12.62 -13.03
C VAL A 589 -30.49 -11.37 -12.19
N VAL A 590 -31.60 -10.76 -11.80
CA VAL A 590 -31.63 -9.66 -10.83
C VAL A 590 -32.62 -10.03 -9.74
N ASN A 591 -32.12 -10.23 -8.52
CA ASN A 591 -32.97 -10.47 -7.35
C ASN A 591 -33.20 -9.16 -6.61
N SER A 592 -34.43 -8.69 -6.62
CA SER A 592 -34.82 -7.42 -5.98
C SER A 592 -36.21 -7.50 -5.35
N ASN A 593 -36.64 -8.71 -4.95
CA ASN A 593 -38.01 -8.96 -4.53
C ASN A 593 -38.53 -8.05 -3.42
N HIS A 594 -37.65 -7.62 -2.51
CA HIS A 594 -38.02 -6.78 -1.37
C HIS A 594 -37.47 -5.34 -1.46
N LEU A 595 -36.70 -5.01 -2.50
CA LEU A 595 -36.05 -3.70 -2.61
C LEU A 595 -37.05 -2.53 -2.65
N PHE A 596 -38.22 -2.75 -3.30
CA PHE A 596 -39.22 -1.73 -3.51
C PHE A 596 -40.24 -1.58 -2.38
N ASP A 597 -40.19 -2.43 -1.35
CA ASP A 597 -41.17 -2.43 -0.27
C ASP A 597 -41.02 -1.22 0.68
N PHE A 598 -39.84 -0.65 0.72
CA PHE A 598 -39.44 0.43 1.65
C PHE A 598 -38.84 1.64 0.92
N TYR A 599 -39.20 1.93 -0.31
CA TYR A 599 -38.62 3.09 -0.99
C TYR A 599 -39.32 4.40 -0.59
N ASP A 600 -38.54 5.48 -0.52
CA ASP A 600 -39.06 6.83 -0.37
C ASP A 600 -39.46 7.40 -1.75
N ALA A 601 -40.59 8.10 -1.81
CA ALA A 601 -41.08 8.70 -3.05
C ALA A 601 -40.19 9.84 -3.57
N GLU A 602 -39.44 10.50 -2.69
CA GLU A 602 -38.45 11.51 -3.04
C GLU A 602 -37.23 10.91 -3.72
N TYR A 603 -36.82 9.71 -3.26
CA TYR A 603 -35.66 8.97 -3.78
C TYR A 603 -36.10 7.59 -4.31
N PRO A 604 -36.72 7.51 -5.49
CA PRO A 604 -37.23 6.24 -6.00
C PRO A 604 -36.13 5.26 -6.38
N VAL A 605 -36.42 3.97 -6.32
CA VAL A 605 -35.59 2.94 -6.91
C VAL A 605 -36.01 2.72 -8.37
N VAL A 606 -35.07 2.90 -9.29
CA VAL A 606 -35.29 2.77 -10.72
C VAL A 606 -34.95 1.34 -11.20
N PRO A 607 -35.88 0.60 -11.81
CA PRO A 607 -35.62 -0.76 -12.28
C PRO A 607 -34.77 -0.78 -13.56
N PRO A 608 -34.23 -1.96 -13.92
CA PRO A 608 -33.53 -2.14 -15.20
C PRO A 608 -34.41 -1.84 -16.40
N LYS A 609 -33.81 -1.33 -17.48
CA LYS A 609 -34.47 -1.11 -18.78
C LYS A 609 -34.33 -2.35 -19.67
N GLU A 610 -33.17 -2.99 -19.66
CA GLU A 610 -32.87 -4.09 -20.56
C GLU A 610 -32.05 -5.17 -19.86
N ILE A 611 -32.43 -6.42 -20.04
CA ILE A 611 -31.69 -7.60 -19.60
C ILE A 611 -31.57 -8.55 -20.78
N THR A 612 -30.33 -8.87 -21.16
CA THR A 612 -30.01 -9.84 -22.20
C THR A 612 -29.15 -10.95 -21.61
N VAL A 613 -29.54 -12.19 -21.81
CA VAL A 613 -28.80 -13.37 -21.37
C VAL A 613 -28.59 -14.30 -22.56
N LYS A 614 -27.33 -14.58 -22.88
CA LYS A 614 -26.92 -15.50 -23.94
C LYS A 614 -25.87 -16.47 -23.43
N ASN A 615 -25.81 -17.65 -24.06
CA ASN A 615 -24.79 -18.66 -23.74
C ASN A 615 -24.72 -19.00 -22.23
N PHE A 616 -25.86 -19.00 -21.56
CA PHE A 616 -25.96 -19.41 -20.15
C PHE A 616 -25.95 -20.93 -20.07
N SER A 617 -25.19 -21.47 -19.12
CA SER A 617 -25.17 -22.92 -18.86
C SER A 617 -25.02 -23.19 -17.37
N CYS A 618 -25.58 -24.32 -16.90
CA CYS A 618 -25.43 -24.77 -15.53
C CYS A 618 -25.17 -26.28 -15.49
N LEU A 619 -24.61 -26.77 -14.38
CA LEU A 619 -24.26 -28.16 -14.20
C LEU A 619 -25.50 -29.08 -14.25
N LEU A 620 -26.63 -28.61 -13.75
CA LEU A 620 -27.93 -29.26 -13.87
C LEU A 620 -28.82 -28.39 -14.74
N THR A 621 -29.72 -29.01 -15.51
CA THR A 621 -30.71 -28.29 -16.32
C THR A 621 -31.56 -27.38 -15.44
N GLY A 622 -31.52 -26.11 -15.72
CA GLY A 622 -32.29 -25.08 -15.02
C GLY A 622 -32.62 -23.93 -15.93
N ASP A 623 -33.70 -23.24 -15.61
CA ASP A 623 -34.16 -22.08 -16.33
C ASP A 623 -33.59 -20.79 -15.71
N VAL A 624 -33.32 -19.82 -16.54
CA VAL A 624 -32.99 -18.46 -16.11
C VAL A 624 -34.27 -17.63 -16.09
N ALA A 625 -34.50 -16.94 -15.00
CA ALA A 625 -35.63 -16.05 -14.87
C ALA A 625 -35.22 -14.72 -14.25
N VAL A 626 -36.00 -13.69 -14.54
CA VAL A 626 -35.87 -12.40 -13.87
C VAL A 626 -36.91 -12.36 -12.75
N SER A 627 -36.43 -12.23 -11.53
CA SER A 627 -37.25 -12.15 -10.33
C SER A 627 -37.31 -10.73 -9.81
N MET A 628 -38.39 -10.02 -10.15
CA MET A 628 -38.64 -8.63 -9.71
C MET A 628 -40.13 -8.40 -9.48
N ASN A 629 -40.46 -7.54 -8.55
CA ASN A 629 -41.84 -7.10 -8.30
C ASN A 629 -42.22 -5.84 -9.11
N LYS A 630 -41.38 -5.36 -10.03
CA LYS A 630 -41.60 -4.24 -10.94
C LYS A 630 -41.38 -4.66 -12.39
N ALA A 631 -42.08 -4.00 -13.31
CA ALA A 631 -41.99 -4.27 -14.73
C ALA A 631 -40.62 -3.89 -15.30
N ILE A 632 -40.08 -4.73 -16.19
CA ILE A 632 -38.88 -4.48 -16.97
C ILE A 632 -39.28 -4.23 -18.41
N PHE A 633 -38.62 -3.28 -19.08
CA PHE A 633 -39.01 -2.86 -20.45
C PHE A 633 -38.65 -3.92 -21.51
N LYS A 634 -37.50 -4.57 -21.37
CA LYS A 634 -37.04 -5.57 -22.33
C LYS A 634 -36.27 -6.68 -21.63
N VAL A 635 -36.64 -7.93 -21.91
CA VAL A 635 -35.93 -9.13 -21.48
C VAL A 635 -35.74 -10.03 -22.69
N GLU A 636 -34.51 -10.46 -22.95
CA GLU A 636 -34.14 -11.43 -23.98
C GLU A 636 -33.26 -12.52 -23.36
N ILE A 637 -33.67 -13.78 -23.48
CA ILE A 637 -32.94 -14.96 -22.99
C ILE A 637 -32.82 -15.94 -24.14
N SER A 638 -31.58 -16.34 -24.50
CA SER A 638 -31.30 -17.26 -25.62
C SER A 638 -30.13 -18.21 -25.31
#